data_67d8f23ae78619bbc3d04ce3cebb33a5
#
_entry.id   67d8f23ae78619bbc3d04ce3cebb33a5
#
_cell.length_a   1.000
_cell.length_b   1.000
_cell.length_c   1.000
_cell.angle_alpha   90.00
_cell.angle_beta   90.00
_cell.angle_gamma   90.00
#
_symmetry.space_group_name_H-M   'P 1'
#
loop_
_entity.id
_entity.type
_entity.pdbx_description
1 polymer ?
#
loop_
_entity_poly.entity_id
_entity_poly.type
_entity_poly.pdbx_seq_one_letter_code
_entity_poly.pdbx_strand_id
1 'polypeptide(L)'
;MQDKLVIHGARAHNLKNIDVEIPRDKLVVVTGLSGSGKSSLAFDTIYAEGQRRYVESLSAYARQFLGNMEKPDVDSIDGLSPAISIDQKTTSKNPRSTVGTATEINDYLRLLYARVGVPYCPNGHGAIQSSSVEQIVDEVLALPERTRMQILAPIVRRRKGQHKSIFERVQKDGYVRVRVDGEIYDVTEVPELSKSKMHNIEVVVDRLVNKDGIRSRLFDSVEAALRLADGYLIVDTMDDNELLYSEHYSCPVCGFTVPELEPRLFSFNAPFGSCPTCDGLGNKLEVDMDLVIPDASKTLREGALAPWNPISSNYYPAMLEQAMEQFGVDMDTPFENLKKEEQDLILYGSGDREFHFHYVNDFGGVRDIDIPFEGVVTNINRRYHETNSDFTRNVMRGYMNELSCPTCHGYRLNEAALSVRVGGENGLNIGQISDLSISDHLEEIDSLELGENEGMIARPIIKEIKDRLTFLNNVGLNYLTLSRMAGTLSGGESQRIRLATQIGSNLSGVLYVLDEPSIGLHQRDNDRLISSLKKMRDLGNTLIVVEHDEDTMREADWLIDVGPGAGAFGGQIMASGTPEEVAKNKKSITGQYLSGAKSIPVPMERRVGNGRFIEVKGASENNLKNVSVKFPLGKLIAVTGVSGSGKSTLVNGILKKKIAQELNRNSEKPGKHKSVTGIEHIERLIDIDQSPIGRTPRSNPATYTGVFDDIRDLFAQTNEAKIRGYKKGRFSFNVKGGRCEACSGDGIIKIEMHFLPDVYVPCEVCHGTRYNSETLEVRYKGKNIAEILDMTVDDAVDFFAAIPKIARKVQTIKDVGLGYVTLGQPATTLSGGEAQRMKLASELHKRSTGKSFYILDEPTTGLHTDDIARLLKVLERFADDGNTVLVIEHNLDVIKTADHIIDLGPEGGVGGGTIVATGTPEEVAAVPESYTGQYLKEKLK
;
A
#
# COMPACT_ATOMS: atom_id res chain seq x y z
N MET A 1 -26.40 25.75 23.94
CA MET A 1 -25.47 25.48 22.82
C MET A 1 -26.20 25.83 21.55
N GLN A 2 -25.51 26.37 20.53
CA GLN A 2 -26.14 26.61 19.24
C GLN A 2 -26.45 25.26 18.62
N ASP A 3 -27.72 25.06 18.19
CA ASP A 3 -28.16 23.79 17.61
C ASP A 3 -27.78 23.62 16.12
N LYS A 4 -27.16 24.66 15.57
CA LYS A 4 -26.73 24.71 14.16
C LYS A 4 -25.32 25.26 14.01
N LEU A 5 -24.65 24.82 12.98
CA LEU A 5 -23.48 25.43 12.39
C LEU A 5 -23.98 26.43 11.34
N VAL A 6 -23.62 27.71 11.44
CA VAL A 6 -24.07 28.75 10.52
C VAL A 6 -22.87 29.36 9.83
N ILE A 7 -22.87 29.30 8.51
CA ILE A 7 -21.80 29.79 7.63
C ILE A 7 -22.34 30.99 6.89
N HIS A 8 -21.63 32.11 6.93
CA HIS A 8 -21.97 33.34 6.22
C HIS A 8 -20.87 33.69 5.23
N GLY A 9 -21.27 33.95 3.99
CA GLY A 9 -20.42 34.51 2.96
C GLY A 9 -19.26 33.66 2.52
N ALA A 10 -19.43 32.34 2.35
CA ALA A 10 -18.37 31.46 1.87
C ALA A 10 -18.06 31.68 0.40
N ARG A 11 -16.76 31.95 0.09
CA ARG A 11 -16.26 32.32 -1.25
C ARG A 11 -15.03 31.53 -1.68
N ALA A 12 -14.67 30.47 -0.92
CA ALA A 12 -13.54 29.62 -1.26
C ALA A 12 -13.67 29.02 -2.66
N HIS A 13 -12.65 29.16 -3.49
CA HIS A 13 -12.61 28.68 -4.88
C HIS A 13 -13.78 29.13 -5.74
N ASN A 14 -14.69 28.23 -6.10
CA ASN A 14 -15.84 28.54 -6.97
C ASN A 14 -17.14 28.88 -6.20
N LEU A 15 -17.13 28.91 -4.87
CA LEU A 15 -18.28 29.25 -4.06
C LEU A 15 -18.70 30.71 -4.28
N LYS A 16 -20.00 30.93 -4.44
CA LYS A 16 -20.57 32.25 -4.86
C LYS A 16 -21.18 33.02 -3.68
N ASN A 17 -20.36 33.31 -2.66
CA ASN A 17 -20.79 34.05 -1.47
C ASN A 17 -22.05 33.44 -0.84
N ILE A 18 -21.93 32.14 -0.49
CA ILE A 18 -23.08 31.34 -0.02
C ILE A 18 -23.24 31.42 1.49
N ASP A 19 -24.49 31.42 1.94
CA ASP A 19 -24.90 31.21 3.33
C ASP A 19 -25.49 29.83 3.48
N VAL A 20 -25.05 29.07 4.54
CA VAL A 20 -25.50 27.70 4.79
C VAL A 20 -25.74 27.49 6.27
N GLU A 21 -26.86 26.87 6.61
CA GLU A 21 -27.16 26.37 7.94
C GLU A 21 -27.08 24.83 7.97
N ILE A 22 -26.30 24.28 8.89
CA ILE A 22 -26.07 22.85 9.06
C ILE A 22 -26.53 22.44 10.47
N PRO A 23 -27.47 21.50 10.63
CA PRO A 23 -27.86 21.00 11.94
C PRO A 23 -26.71 20.25 12.60
N ARG A 24 -26.52 20.46 13.93
CA ARG A 24 -25.52 19.72 14.70
C ARG A 24 -26.04 18.37 15.16
N ASP A 25 -25.10 17.49 15.53
CA ASP A 25 -25.37 16.13 15.99
C ASP A 25 -26.21 15.31 14.99
N LYS A 26 -25.91 15.51 13.72
CA LYS A 26 -26.58 14.93 12.56
C LYS A 26 -25.58 14.38 11.55
N LEU A 27 -26.06 13.40 10.78
CA LEU A 27 -25.38 12.94 9.57
C LEU A 27 -25.82 13.83 8.40
N VAL A 28 -24.94 14.72 7.97
CA VAL A 28 -25.17 15.68 6.90
C VAL A 28 -24.40 15.26 5.67
N VAL A 29 -25.07 15.10 4.55
CA VAL A 29 -24.43 14.77 3.28
C VAL A 29 -24.38 16.00 2.37
N VAL A 30 -23.19 16.34 1.89
CA VAL A 30 -22.94 17.38 0.88
C VAL A 30 -22.76 16.69 -0.47
N THR A 31 -23.66 16.95 -1.40
CA THR A 31 -23.72 16.30 -2.71
C THR A 31 -23.79 17.32 -3.86
N GLY A 32 -23.78 16.85 -5.11
CA GLY A 32 -23.83 17.66 -6.32
C GLY A 32 -22.84 17.18 -7.38
N LEU A 33 -22.85 17.80 -8.56
CA LEU A 33 -21.96 17.43 -9.69
C LEU A 33 -20.48 17.50 -9.32
N SER A 34 -19.65 16.76 -10.04
CA SER A 34 -18.19 16.89 -9.92
C SER A 34 -17.76 18.32 -10.26
N GLY A 35 -16.89 18.92 -9.41
CA GLY A 35 -16.46 20.31 -9.57
C GLY A 35 -17.50 21.37 -9.19
N SER A 36 -18.62 21.00 -8.54
CA SER A 36 -19.65 21.98 -8.14
C SER A 36 -19.27 22.82 -6.92
N GLY A 37 -18.25 22.47 -6.15
CA GLY A 37 -17.80 23.19 -4.96
C GLY A 37 -18.06 22.50 -3.62
N LYS A 38 -18.43 21.21 -3.63
CA LYS A 38 -18.67 20.40 -2.42
C LYS A 38 -17.46 20.37 -1.48
N SER A 39 -16.30 20.00 -2.01
CA SER A 39 -15.05 19.92 -1.24
C SER A 39 -14.60 21.30 -0.78
N SER A 40 -14.85 22.35 -1.60
CA SER A 40 -14.57 23.74 -1.21
C SER A 40 -15.40 24.18 0.00
N LEU A 41 -16.66 23.74 0.09
CA LEU A 41 -17.49 23.99 1.27
C LEU A 41 -17.04 23.16 2.47
N ALA A 42 -16.90 21.83 2.31
CA ALA A 42 -16.68 20.91 3.41
C ALA A 42 -15.24 21.01 3.96
N PHE A 43 -14.23 20.98 3.09
CA PHE A 43 -12.82 20.94 3.48
C PHE A 43 -12.17 22.33 3.50
N ASP A 44 -12.26 23.08 2.39
CA ASP A 44 -11.52 24.34 2.27
C ASP A 44 -12.17 25.48 3.04
N THR A 45 -13.44 25.33 3.48
CA THR A 45 -14.15 26.32 4.30
C THR A 45 -14.39 25.83 5.73
N ILE A 46 -15.21 24.79 5.92
CA ILE A 46 -15.65 24.35 7.26
C ILE A 46 -14.49 23.72 8.04
N TYR A 47 -13.84 22.69 7.46
CA TYR A 47 -12.75 22.00 8.14
C TYR A 47 -11.54 22.92 8.34
N ALA A 48 -11.17 23.70 7.31
CA ALA A 48 -10.02 24.59 7.37
C ALA A 48 -10.17 25.65 8.47
N GLU A 49 -11.37 26.23 8.63
CA GLU A 49 -11.63 27.18 9.74
C GLU A 49 -11.65 26.50 11.11
N GLY A 50 -12.20 25.27 11.20
CA GLY A 50 -12.19 24.48 12.43
C GLY A 50 -10.77 24.15 12.90
N GLN A 51 -9.93 23.71 11.98
CA GLN A 51 -8.53 23.42 12.22
C GLN A 51 -7.74 24.67 12.58
N ARG A 52 -7.95 25.78 11.87
CA ARG A 52 -7.32 27.07 12.16
C ARG A 52 -7.62 27.53 13.59
N ARG A 53 -8.88 27.51 14.00
CA ARG A 53 -9.29 27.91 15.38
C ARG A 53 -8.67 27.00 16.44
N TYR A 54 -8.61 25.70 16.16
CA TYR A 54 -7.97 24.74 17.04
C TYR A 54 -6.48 25.04 17.21
N VAL A 55 -5.74 25.25 16.11
CA VAL A 55 -4.30 25.57 16.13
C VAL A 55 -4.06 26.92 16.82
N GLU A 56 -4.92 27.92 16.61
CA GLU A 56 -4.83 29.22 17.31
C GLU A 56 -5.02 29.10 18.82
N SER A 57 -5.77 28.12 19.29
CA SER A 57 -5.95 27.83 20.72
C SER A 57 -4.72 27.22 21.40
N LEU A 58 -3.76 26.71 20.63
CA LEU A 58 -2.54 26.08 21.11
C LEU A 58 -1.50 27.13 21.56
N SER A 59 -0.51 26.69 22.34
CA SER A 59 0.60 27.55 22.78
C SER A 59 1.39 28.10 21.59
N ALA A 60 2.02 29.27 21.78
CA ALA A 60 2.86 29.89 20.74
C ALA A 60 3.98 28.94 20.24
N TYR A 61 4.52 28.12 21.13
CA TYR A 61 5.51 27.09 20.79
C TYR A 61 4.96 26.04 19.85
N ALA A 62 3.79 25.46 20.15
CA ALA A 62 3.15 24.47 19.28
C ALA A 62 2.79 25.05 17.90
N ARG A 63 2.36 26.30 17.83
CA ARG A 63 2.05 27.00 16.57
C ARG A 63 3.27 27.17 15.65
N GLN A 64 4.48 27.31 16.20
CA GLN A 64 5.72 27.39 15.39
C GLN A 64 5.98 26.11 14.58
N PHE A 65 5.55 24.94 15.08
CA PHE A 65 5.70 23.67 14.38
C PHE A 65 4.57 23.38 13.39
N LEU A 66 3.36 23.90 13.64
CA LEU A 66 2.18 23.63 12.81
C LEU A 66 2.01 24.65 11.67
N GLY A 67 2.78 25.73 11.68
CA GLY A 67 2.69 26.81 10.69
C GLY A 67 1.47 27.71 10.88
N ASN A 68 1.47 28.85 10.18
CA ASN A 68 0.29 29.72 10.12
C ASN A 68 -0.66 29.16 9.06
N MET A 69 -1.86 28.79 9.46
CA MET A 69 -2.93 28.43 8.53
C MET A 69 -3.57 29.69 7.98
N GLU A 70 -3.74 29.74 6.66
CA GLU A 70 -4.47 30.82 6.01
C GLU A 70 -5.95 30.77 6.42
N LYS A 71 -6.54 31.93 6.66
CA LYS A 71 -7.97 32.03 6.94
C LYS A 71 -8.73 31.74 5.64
N PRO A 72 -9.69 30.80 5.64
CA PRO A 72 -10.54 30.59 4.46
C PRO A 72 -11.34 31.84 4.14
N ASP A 73 -11.66 32.02 2.87
CA ASP A 73 -12.46 33.15 2.40
C ASP A 73 -13.94 32.96 2.77
N VAL A 74 -14.24 33.38 4.00
CA VAL A 74 -15.58 33.29 4.61
C VAL A 74 -15.74 34.46 5.58
N ASP A 75 -16.94 35.01 5.67
CA ASP A 75 -17.22 36.13 6.57
C ASP A 75 -17.20 35.65 8.03
N SER A 76 -18.03 34.65 8.36
CA SER A 76 -18.04 34.01 9.68
C SER A 76 -18.55 32.57 9.63
N ILE A 77 -18.11 31.75 10.62
CA ILE A 77 -18.70 30.44 10.90
C ILE A 77 -19.01 30.39 12.40
N ASP A 78 -20.27 30.24 12.74
CA ASP A 78 -20.75 30.14 14.11
C ASP A 78 -21.14 28.71 14.44
N GLY A 79 -20.96 28.31 15.72
CA GLY A 79 -21.30 26.97 16.20
C GLY A 79 -20.29 25.88 15.85
N LEU A 80 -19.06 26.24 15.43
CA LEU A 80 -18.04 25.29 15.01
C LEU A 80 -17.44 24.54 16.22
N SER A 81 -17.42 23.20 16.12
CA SER A 81 -16.73 22.29 17.05
C SER A 81 -15.31 21.97 16.57
N PRO A 82 -14.44 21.38 17.42
CA PRO A 82 -13.17 20.82 16.94
C PRO A 82 -13.41 19.90 15.75
N ALA A 83 -12.67 20.10 14.65
CA ALA A 83 -12.90 19.41 13.39
C ALA A 83 -11.81 18.38 13.10
N ILE A 84 -12.22 17.20 12.65
CA ILE A 84 -11.36 16.10 12.19
C ILE A 84 -11.71 15.78 10.74
N SER A 85 -10.69 15.74 9.87
CA SER A 85 -10.84 15.36 8.46
C SER A 85 -10.41 13.93 8.23
N ILE A 86 -11.20 13.20 7.43
CA ILE A 86 -10.88 11.86 6.93
C ILE A 86 -10.96 11.91 5.40
N ASP A 87 -9.85 12.32 4.77
CA ASP A 87 -9.72 12.46 3.33
C ASP A 87 -9.14 11.20 2.66
N GLN A 88 -9.22 11.14 1.34
CA GLN A 88 -8.65 10.06 0.54
C GLN A 88 -7.14 10.19 0.29
N LYS A 89 -6.53 11.33 0.58
CA LYS A 89 -5.16 11.63 0.21
C LYS A 89 -4.18 10.84 1.06
N THR A 90 -3.28 10.14 0.37
CA THR A 90 -2.03 9.52 0.82
C THR A 90 -2.13 8.21 1.59
N THR A 91 -2.01 7.12 0.85
CA THR A 91 -1.38 5.91 1.39
C THR A 91 0.05 6.26 1.82
N SER A 92 0.42 5.91 3.04
CA SER A 92 1.79 6.07 3.51
C SER A 92 2.75 5.31 2.59
N LYS A 93 3.71 6.01 1.99
CA LYS A 93 4.77 5.37 1.18
C LYS A 93 5.86 4.72 2.05
N ASN A 94 5.73 4.78 3.36
CA ASN A 94 6.69 4.17 4.28
C ASN A 94 6.53 2.64 4.24
N PRO A 95 7.55 1.87 3.80
CA PRO A 95 7.47 0.42 3.69
C PRO A 95 7.34 -0.29 5.07
N ARG A 96 7.62 0.42 6.16
CA ARG A 96 7.46 -0.07 7.53
C ARG A 96 6.07 0.15 8.11
N SER A 97 5.20 0.91 7.44
CA SER A 97 3.83 1.11 7.88
C SER A 97 2.96 -0.07 7.48
N THR A 98 2.25 -0.65 8.44
CA THR A 98 1.30 -1.75 8.24
C THR A 98 -0.09 -1.37 8.74
N VAL A 99 -1.11 -2.17 8.41
CA VAL A 99 -2.46 -2.00 8.97
C VAL A 99 -2.39 -2.01 10.50
N GLY A 100 -1.66 -2.97 11.10
CA GLY A 100 -1.51 -3.07 12.55
C GLY A 100 -0.87 -1.85 13.21
N THR A 101 0.12 -1.21 12.55
CA THR A 101 0.74 0.02 13.08
C THR A 101 -0.14 1.26 12.85
N ALA A 102 -0.88 1.32 11.74
CA ALA A 102 -1.78 2.42 11.43
C ALA A 102 -3.01 2.46 12.34
N THR A 103 -3.43 1.30 12.86
CA THR A 103 -4.56 1.14 13.78
C THR A 103 -4.15 1.09 15.25
N GLU A 104 -2.87 1.19 15.55
CA GLU A 104 -2.28 1.05 16.91
C GLU A 104 -2.48 -0.35 17.53
N ILE A 105 -3.14 -1.29 16.83
CA ILE A 105 -3.35 -2.67 17.33
C ILE A 105 -2.02 -3.35 17.60
N ASN A 106 -1.01 -3.09 16.77
CA ASN A 106 0.33 -3.68 16.94
C ASN A 106 0.97 -3.31 18.28
N ASP A 107 0.70 -2.10 18.84
CA ASP A 107 1.25 -1.69 20.13
C ASP A 107 0.60 -2.46 21.29
N TYR A 108 -0.68 -2.76 21.19
CA TYR A 108 -1.38 -3.62 22.16
C TYR A 108 -0.94 -5.08 22.03
N LEU A 109 -0.72 -5.58 20.82
CA LEU A 109 -0.17 -6.95 20.61
C LEU A 109 1.23 -7.07 21.22
N ARG A 110 2.11 -6.10 20.97
CA ARG A 110 3.43 -6.06 21.59
C ARG A 110 3.37 -6.09 23.12
N LEU A 111 2.42 -5.35 23.70
CA LEU A 111 2.19 -5.35 25.15
C LEU A 111 1.67 -6.70 25.64
N LEU A 112 0.72 -7.33 24.91
CA LEU A 112 0.17 -8.63 25.24
C LEU A 112 1.27 -9.71 25.26
N TYR A 113 2.06 -9.80 24.17
CA TYR A 113 3.15 -10.77 24.06
C TYR A 113 4.27 -10.56 25.09
N ALA A 114 4.54 -9.31 25.46
CA ALA A 114 5.53 -9.00 26.49
C ALA A 114 5.04 -9.34 27.92
N ARG A 115 3.72 -9.39 28.17
CA ARG A 115 3.17 -9.59 29.53
C ARG A 115 2.71 -11.01 29.80
N VAL A 116 2.17 -11.71 28.80
CA VAL A 116 1.61 -13.05 28.97
C VAL A 116 2.17 -14.06 27.95
N GLY A 117 3.12 -13.64 27.13
CA GLY A 117 3.76 -14.53 26.17
C GLY A 117 4.74 -15.50 26.84
N VAL A 118 4.76 -16.72 26.36
CA VAL A 118 5.69 -17.78 26.79
C VAL A 118 6.64 -18.10 25.64
N PRO A 119 7.97 -17.99 25.81
CA PRO A 119 8.92 -18.38 24.78
C PRO A 119 9.02 -19.90 24.64
N TYR A 120 9.10 -20.39 23.42
CA TYR A 120 9.29 -21.78 23.06
C TYR A 120 10.56 -21.96 22.26
N CYS A 121 11.25 -23.06 22.48
CA CYS A 121 12.47 -23.36 21.73
C CYS A 121 12.13 -23.63 20.24
N PRO A 122 12.74 -22.90 19.27
CA PRO A 122 12.50 -23.13 17.85
C PRO A 122 12.93 -24.53 17.39
N ASN A 123 13.82 -25.20 18.13
CA ASN A 123 14.26 -26.56 17.85
C ASN A 123 13.35 -27.65 18.47
N GLY A 124 12.17 -27.29 18.98
CA GLY A 124 11.17 -28.25 19.48
C GLY A 124 11.45 -28.83 20.88
N HIS A 125 12.25 -28.15 21.71
CA HIS A 125 12.58 -28.62 23.07
C HIS A 125 11.59 -28.15 24.16
N GLY A 126 10.41 -27.59 23.75
CA GLY A 126 9.35 -27.14 24.65
C GLY A 126 9.49 -25.70 25.12
N ALA A 127 8.70 -25.34 26.12
CA ALA A 127 8.67 -24.00 26.69
C ALA A 127 9.98 -23.64 27.40
N ILE A 128 10.41 -22.39 27.24
CA ILE A 128 11.60 -21.85 27.89
C ILE A 128 11.13 -21.01 29.08
N GLN A 129 11.54 -21.38 30.28
CA GLN A 129 11.18 -20.67 31.50
C GLN A 129 12.41 -20.00 32.11
N SER A 130 12.24 -18.85 32.71
CA SER A 130 13.19 -18.26 33.64
C SER A 130 12.70 -18.56 35.05
N SER A 131 13.60 -18.96 35.94
CA SER A 131 13.25 -19.26 37.32
C SER A 131 13.96 -18.29 38.24
N SER A 132 13.23 -17.65 39.16
CA SER A 132 13.88 -16.82 40.21
C SER A 132 14.58 -17.72 41.21
N VAL A 133 15.52 -17.13 42.00
CA VAL A 133 16.23 -17.88 43.04
C VAL A 133 15.25 -18.55 44.01
N GLU A 134 14.17 -17.81 44.40
CA GLU A 134 13.13 -18.34 45.30
C GLU A 134 12.40 -19.54 44.68
N GLN A 135 12.03 -19.47 43.40
CA GLN A 135 11.34 -20.56 42.69
C GLN A 135 12.23 -21.79 42.59
N ILE A 136 13.51 -21.62 42.22
CA ILE A 136 14.49 -22.69 42.15
C ILE A 136 14.62 -23.39 43.53
N VAL A 137 14.73 -22.58 44.59
CA VAL A 137 14.84 -23.11 45.96
C VAL A 137 13.58 -23.87 46.36
N ASP A 138 12.39 -23.36 46.04
CA ASP A 138 11.13 -24.03 46.35
C ASP A 138 10.96 -25.34 45.59
N GLU A 139 11.31 -25.39 44.32
CA GLU A 139 11.29 -26.62 43.49
C GLU A 139 12.30 -27.64 44.00
N VAL A 140 13.52 -27.22 44.32
CA VAL A 140 14.56 -28.12 44.88
C VAL A 140 14.17 -28.68 46.26
N LEU A 141 13.50 -27.86 47.10
CA LEU A 141 12.97 -28.31 48.40
C LEU A 141 11.78 -29.27 48.26
N ALA A 142 11.04 -29.24 47.14
CA ALA A 142 9.96 -30.16 46.85
C ALA A 142 10.45 -31.59 46.46
N LEU A 143 11.77 -31.79 46.21
CA LEU A 143 12.35 -33.09 46.00
C LEU A 143 12.17 -33.98 47.27
N PRO A 144 12.18 -35.30 47.16
CA PRO A 144 12.02 -36.23 48.27
C PRO A 144 13.00 -35.94 49.43
N GLU A 145 12.51 -36.09 50.67
CA GLU A 145 13.37 -35.98 51.85
C GLU A 145 14.61 -36.89 51.73
N ARG A 146 15.78 -36.39 52.24
CA ARG A 146 17.08 -37.03 52.19
C ARG A 146 17.70 -37.19 50.78
N THR A 147 17.15 -36.58 49.75
CA THR A 147 17.81 -36.52 48.42
C THR A 147 19.17 -35.84 48.56
N ARG A 148 20.21 -36.49 48.14
CA ARG A 148 21.55 -35.92 48.06
C ARG A 148 21.69 -35.17 46.76
N MET A 149 22.19 -33.93 46.82
CA MET A 149 22.29 -33.07 45.67
C MET A 149 23.59 -32.28 45.66
N GLN A 150 24.08 -32.01 44.47
CA GLN A 150 25.17 -31.06 44.22
C GLN A 150 24.66 -29.85 43.47
N ILE A 151 25.08 -28.67 43.94
CA ILE A 151 24.79 -27.40 43.27
C ILE A 151 25.98 -27.07 42.39
N LEU A 152 25.78 -27.07 41.07
CA LEU A 152 26.81 -26.92 40.06
C LEU A 152 26.62 -25.62 39.28
N ALA A 153 27.70 -24.89 39.06
CA ALA A 153 27.72 -23.67 38.21
C ALA A 153 28.38 -24.01 36.87
N PRO A 154 27.65 -24.11 35.75
CA PRO A 154 28.18 -24.47 34.43
C PRO A 154 28.88 -23.25 33.77
N ILE A 155 30.17 -23.06 34.06
CA ILE A 155 30.98 -21.91 33.59
C ILE A 155 31.51 -22.08 32.16
N VAL A 156 31.62 -23.33 31.63
CA VAL A 156 31.93 -23.63 30.23
C VAL A 156 30.92 -24.63 29.71
N ARG A 157 30.23 -24.28 28.63
CA ARG A 157 29.26 -25.16 27.96
C ARG A 157 29.63 -25.34 26.50
N ARG A 158 30.02 -26.59 26.14
CA ARG A 158 30.37 -27.04 24.79
C ARG A 158 31.36 -26.10 24.07
N ARG A 159 32.40 -25.62 24.73
CA ARG A 159 33.45 -24.77 24.13
C ARG A 159 34.76 -25.51 23.94
N LYS A 160 35.40 -25.26 22.79
CA LYS A 160 36.75 -25.79 22.52
C LYS A 160 37.80 -25.01 23.30
N GLY A 161 38.83 -25.67 23.81
CA GLY A 161 39.95 -25.00 24.47
C GLY A 161 40.48 -25.78 25.66
N GLN A 162 41.66 -25.42 26.16
CA GLN A 162 42.28 -26.03 27.37
C GLN A 162 41.73 -25.41 28.67
N HIS A 163 41.13 -24.23 28.61
CA HIS A 163 40.46 -23.51 29.71
C HIS A 163 41.35 -23.33 31.00
N LYS A 164 42.69 -23.34 30.90
CA LYS A 164 43.61 -23.21 32.05
C LYS A 164 43.34 -21.96 32.89
N SER A 165 43.09 -20.81 32.26
CA SER A 165 42.81 -19.58 33.00
C SER A 165 41.49 -19.64 33.79
N ILE A 166 40.55 -20.47 33.38
CA ILE A 166 39.26 -20.67 34.09
C ILE A 166 39.51 -21.45 35.37
N PHE A 167 40.30 -22.53 35.33
CA PHE A 167 40.64 -23.29 36.53
C PHE A 167 41.42 -22.46 37.53
N GLU A 168 42.38 -21.64 37.08
CA GLU A 168 43.13 -20.69 37.93
C GLU A 168 42.18 -19.65 38.60
N ARG A 169 41.17 -19.15 37.88
CA ARG A 169 40.18 -18.25 38.44
C ARG A 169 39.31 -18.95 39.47
N VAL A 170 38.77 -20.13 39.18
CA VAL A 170 37.92 -20.96 40.06
C VAL A 170 38.65 -21.29 41.36
N GLN A 171 39.96 -21.63 41.29
CA GLN A 171 40.81 -21.89 42.44
C GLN A 171 41.02 -20.61 43.27
N LYS A 172 41.25 -19.47 42.64
CA LYS A 172 41.43 -18.18 43.31
C LYS A 172 40.16 -17.72 44.00
N ASP A 173 38.98 -18.03 43.42
CA ASP A 173 37.66 -17.72 44.01
C ASP A 173 37.30 -18.70 45.16
N GLY A 174 38.19 -19.64 45.53
CA GLY A 174 38.08 -20.51 46.71
C GLY A 174 37.30 -21.81 46.50
N TYR A 175 36.94 -22.14 45.24
CA TYR A 175 36.28 -23.42 44.93
C TYR A 175 37.31 -24.53 44.80
N VAL A 176 36.99 -25.71 45.35
CA VAL A 176 37.91 -26.84 45.43
C VAL A 176 37.66 -27.88 44.35
N ARG A 177 36.43 -27.99 43.83
CA ARG A 177 36.06 -29.08 42.92
C ARG A 177 35.36 -28.55 41.68
N VAL A 178 35.66 -29.20 40.56
CA VAL A 178 35.02 -28.99 39.28
C VAL A 178 34.58 -30.32 38.69
N ARG A 179 33.50 -30.29 37.94
CA ARG A 179 33.09 -31.41 37.09
C ARG A 179 33.48 -31.08 35.67
N VAL A 180 34.24 -31.93 35.02
CA VAL A 180 34.69 -31.73 33.63
C VAL A 180 34.24 -32.93 32.80
N ASP A 181 33.42 -32.66 31.77
CA ASP A 181 32.83 -33.69 30.89
C ASP A 181 32.14 -34.82 31.66
N GLY A 182 31.48 -34.51 32.79
CA GLY A 182 30.75 -35.44 33.64
C GLY A 182 31.59 -36.02 34.80
N GLU A 183 32.91 -35.89 34.82
CA GLU A 183 33.76 -36.42 35.89
C GLU A 183 34.20 -35.32 36.85
N ILE A 184 34.20 -35.62 38.16
CA ILE A 184 34.57 -34.71 39.23
C ILE A 184 36.05 -34.77 39.54
N TYR A 185 36.72 -33.64 39.50
CA TYR A 185 38.14 -33.48 39.80
C TYR A 185 38.35 -32.44 40.93
N ASP A 186 39.42 -32.59 41.66
CA ASP A 186 39.99 -31.43 42.40
C ASP A 186 40.47 -30.40 41.36
N VAL A 187 40.20 -29.10 41.59
CA VAL A 187 40.54 -28.03 40.63
C VAL A 187 42.05 -28.00 40.29
N THR A 188 42.90 -28.51 41.20
CA THR A 188 44.37 -28.63 41.02
C THR A 188 44.81 -29.87 40.28
N GLU A 189 43.93 -30.90 40.16
CA GLU A 189 44.25 -32.20 39.55
C GLU A 189 43.51 -32.43 38.23
N VAL A 190 42.94 -31.42 37.63
CA VAL A 190 42.25 -31.52 36.34
C VAL A 190 43.26 -31.90 35.24
N PRO A 191 43.01 -32.96 34.46
CA PRO A 191 43.88 -33.37 33.37
C PRO A 191 43.95 -32.29 32.29
N GLU A 192 45.02 -32.27 31.49
CA GLU A 192 45.16 -31.30 30.42
C GLU A 192 44.13 -31.53 29.31
N LEU A 193 43.22 -30.58 29.10
CA LEU A 193 42.10 -30.69 28.17
C LEU A 193 42.56 -30.51 26.71
N SER A 194 41.91 -31.22 25.80
CA SER A 194 42.18 -31.11 24.37
C SER A 194 41.73 -29.76 23.77
N LYS A 195 42.59 -29.08 23.00
CA LYS A 195 42.25 -27.84 22.32
C LYS A 195 41.16 -28.02 21.23
N SER A 196 41.03 -29.18 20.67
CA SER A 196 40.14 -29.46 19.53
C SER A 196 38.78 -30.02 19.92
N LYS A 197 38.62 -30.57 21.13
CA LYS A 197 37.37 -31.11 21.65
C LYS A 197 36.54 -30.02 22.33
N MET A 198 35.24 -30.21 22.33
CA MET A 198 34.31 -29.38 23.12
C MET A 198 34.28 -29.96 24.54
N HIS A 199 34.35 -29.05 25.52
CA HIS A 199 34.32 -29.42 26.94
C HIS A 199 33.19 -28.70 27.65
N ASN A 200 32.62 -29.38 28.68
CA ASN A 200 31.74 -28.79 29.67
C ASN A 200 32.52 -28.71 30.99
N ILE A 201 32.46 -27.56 31.68
CA ILE A 201 33.10 -27.38 32.98
C ILE A 201 32.09 -26.75 33.91
N GLU A 202 31.76 -27.46 34.98
CA GLU A 202 30.89 -27.03 36.05
C GLU A 202 31.65 -26.95 37.36
N VAL A 203 31.45 -25.83 38.10
CA VAL A 203 32.04 -25.68 39.45
C VAL A 203 31.08 -26.29 40.46
N VAL A 204 31.57 -27.15 41.35
CA VAL A 204 30.78 -27.69 42.47
C VAL A 204 30.75 -26.61 43.57
N VAL A 205 29.61 -25.90 43.63
CA VAL A 205 29.43 -24.79 44.60
C VAL A 205 29.10 -25.32 45.99
N ASP A 206 28.19 -26.30 46.09
CA ASP A 206 27.85 -26.91 47.38
C ASP A 206 27.35 -28.37 47.16
N ARG A 207 27.38 -29.15 48.26
CA ARG A 207 26.81 -30.51 48.38
C ARG A 207 25.85 -30.54 49.55
N LEU A 208 24.58 -30.79 49.26
CA LEU A 208 23.50 -30.71 50.20
C LEU A 208 22.69 -32.00 50.30
N VAL A 209 21.99 -32.16 51.37
CA VAL A 209 20.97 -33.19 51.55
C VAL A 209 19.65 -32.51 51.89
N ASN A 210 18.58 -32.78 51.15
CA ASN A 210 17.27 -32.21 51.40
C ASN A 210 16.78 -32.65 52.78
N LYS A 211 16.68 -31.69 53.72
CA LYS A 211 16.20 -31.88 55.11
C LYS A 211 15.64 -30.57 55.65
N ASP A 212 14.84 -30.63 56.70
CA ASP A 212 14.30 -29.43 57.34
C ASP A 212 15.40 -28.44 57.71
N GLY A 213 15.16 -27.14 57.53
CA GLY A 213 16.05 -26.04 57.87
C GLY A 213 17.18 -25.73 56.87
N ILE A 214 17.25 -26.43 55.71
CA ILE A 214 18.31 -26.22 54.69
C ILE A 214 18.08 -24.97 53.82
N ARG A 215 16.86 -24.38 53.81
CA ARG A 215 16.40 -23.33 52.88
C ARG A 215 17.39 -22.19 52.75
N SER A 216 17.91 -21.62 53.87
CA SER A 216 18.83 -20.48 53.81
C SER A 216 20.14 -20.87 53.08
N ARG A 217 20.73 -22.01 53.45
CA ARG A 217 21.99 -22.50 52.84
C ARG A 217 21.80 -22.82 51.37
N LEU A 218 20.65 -23.44 51.00
CA LEU A 218 20.33 -23.73 49.60
C LEU A 218 20.20 -22.44 48.81
N PHE A 219 19.51 -21.41 49.36
CA PHE A 219 19.36 -20.09 48.76
C PHE A 219 20.74 -19.47 48.45
N ASP A 220 21.62 -19.41 49.45
CA ASP A 220 22.98 -18.85 49.31
C ASP A 220 23.79 -19.60 48.25
N SER A 221 23.65 -20.95 48.20
CA SER A 221 24.37 -21.78 47.23
C SER A 221 23.84 -21.64 45.80
N VAL A 222 22.52 -21.50 45.64
CA VAL A 222 21.86 -21.22 44.36
C VAL A 222 22.27 -19.85 43.82
N GLU A 223 22.20 -18.81 44.68
CA GLU A 223 22.59 -17.43 44.31
C GLU A 223 24.08 -17.40 43.90
N ALA A 224 24.96 -18.05 44.66
CA ALA A 224 26.38 -18.12 44.33
C ALA A 224 26.66 -18.84 43.01
N ALA A 225 25.94 -19.95 42.73
CA ALA A 225 26.08 -20.70 41.48
C ALA A 225 25.60 -19.90 40.27
N LEU A 226 24.42 -19.26 40.38
CA LEU A 226 23.87 -18.41 39.30
C LEU A 226 24.81 -17.24 38.99
N ARG A 227 25.35 -16.58 40.01
CA ARG A 227 26.32 -15.48 39.85
C ARG A 227 27.61 -15.93 39.19
N LEU A 228 28.08 -17.15 39.50
CA LEU A 228 29.34 -17.71 38.98
C LEU A 228 29.21 -18.15 37.51
N ALA A 229 28.04 -18.67 37.15
CA ALA A 229 27.75 -19.22 35.82
C ALA A 229 26.87 -18.32 34.96
N ASP A 230 26.82 -17.00 35.25
CA ASP A 230 26.09 -16.04 34.46
C ASP A 230 24.61 -16.40 34.28
N GLY A 231 23.95 -16.66 35.43
CA GLY A 231 22.52 -16.99 35.51
C GLY A 231 22.13 -18.43 35.20
N TYR A 232 23.05 -19.37 35.20
CA TYR A 232 22.78 -20.79 35.00
C TYR A 232 23.14 -21.64 36.22
N LEU A 233 22.36 -22.69 36.47
CA LEU A 233 22.51 -23.59 37.60
C LEU A 233 22.15 -25.01 37.19
N ILE A 234 22.93 -25.99 37.62
CA ILE A 234 22.58 -27.41 37.55
C ILE A 234 22.46 -27.95 38.99
N VAL A 235 21.34 -28.60 39.29
CA VAL A 235 21.15 -29.38 40.50
C VAL A 235 21.24 -30.87 40.13
N ASP A 236 22.33 -31.49 40.47
CA ASP A 236 22.57 -32.94 40.25
C ASP A 236 22.10 -33.69 41.49
N THR A 237 21.10 -34.54 41.37
CA THR A 237 20.53 -35.33 42.47
C THR A 237 21.35 -36.62 42.78
N MET A 238 22.44 -36.79 42.11
CA MET A 238 23.36 -37.97 42.26
C MET A 238 22.71 -39.36 41.95
N ASP A 239 21.50 -39.35 41.41
CA ASP A 239 20.74 -40.53 40.98
C ASP A 239 20.47 -40.52 39.46
N ASP A 240 21.45 -40.04 38.68
CA ASP A 240 21.41 -39.83 37.22
C ASP A 240 20.32 -38.82 36.75
N ASN A 241 19.79 -37.97 37.64
CA ASN A 241 18.82 -36.94 37.30
C ASN A 241 19.40 -35.53 37.56
N GLU A 242 19.60 -34.78 36.50
CA GLU A 242 20.09 -33.41 36.54
C GLU A 242 18.95 -32.45 36.24
N LEU A 243 18.74 -31.45 37.12
CA LEU A 243 17.80 -30.37 36.92
C LEU A 243 18.59 -29.10 36.53
N LEU A 244 18.32 -28.59 35.36
CA LEU A 244 18.97 -27.39 34.85
C LEU A 244 18.03 -26.20 35.02
N TYR A 245 18.49 -25.15 35.66
CA TYR A 245 17.78 -23.91 35.88
C TYR A 245 18.50 -22.72 35.25
N SER A 246 17.75 -21.70 34.91
CA SER A 246 18.30 -20.44 34.40
C SER A 246 17.48 -19.24 34.87
N GLU A 247 18.14 -18.19 35.27
CA GLU A 247 17.51 -16.87 35.49
C GLU A 247 17.14 -16.20 34.17
N HIS A 248 17.74 -16.62 33.08
CA HIS A 248 17.45 -16.14 31.72
C HIS A 248 16.50 -17.08 31.01
N TYR A 249 15.74 -16.55 30.04
CA TYR A 249 14.94 -17.34 29.13
C TYR A 249 15.85 -18.12 28.15
N SER A 250 16.37 -19.27 28.61
CA SER A 250 17.31 -20.09 27.83
C SER A 250 16.86 -21.54 27.73
N CYS A 251 16.92 -22.10 26.52
CA CYS A 251 16.67 -23.52 26.33
C CYS A 251 17.79 -24.35 26.95
N PRO A 252 17.49 -25.27 27.88
CA PRO A 252 18.51 -26.10 28.55
C PRO A 252 19.22 -27.07 27.61
N VAL A 253 18.54 -27.47 26.49
CA VAL A 253 19.04 -28.49 25.57
C VAL A 253 19.97 -27.90 24.50
N CYS A 254 19.57 -26.83 23.84
CA CYS A 254 20.33 -26.27 22.71
C CYS A 254 20.97 -24.91 22.99
N GLY A 255 20.72 -24.30 24.15
CA GLY A 255 21.26 -23.00 24.50
C GLY A 255 20.63 -21.79 23.80
N PHE A 256 19.53 -22.00 23.09
CA PHE A 256 18.79 -20.88 22.50
C PHE A 256 18.29 -19.96 23.59
N THR A 257 18.56 -18.67 23.49
CA THR A 257 18.28 -17.67 24.53
C THR A 257 17.34 -16.59 23.97
N VAL A 258 16.30 -16.29 24.73
CA VAL A 258 15.39 -15.19 24.46
C VAL A 258 15.71 -14.05 25.44
N PRO A 259 15.87 -12.81 24.95
CA PRO A 259 16.04 -11.65 25.82
C PRO A 259 14.82 -11.43 26.73
N GLU A 260 14.97 -10.53 27.70
CA GLU A 260 13.82 -10.11 28.51
C GLU A 260 12.62 -9.72 27.67
N LEU A 261 11.43 -10.20 28.04
CA LEU A 261 10.20 -10.00 27.30
C LEU A 261 9.67 -8.57 27.51
N GLU A 262 10.22 -7.64 26.74
CA GLU A 262 9.80 -6.23 26.70
C GLU A 262 9.05 -5.92 25.40
N PRO A 263 8.14 -4.93 25.38
CA PRO A 263 7.44 -4.55 24.14
C PRO A 263 8.34 -4.17 22.97
N ARG A 264 9.58 -3.72 23.22
CA ARG A 264 10.57 -3.40 22.19
C ARG A 264 11.08 -4.65 21.42
N LEU A 265 11.07 -5.84 22.08
CA LEU A 265 11.44 -7.10 21.41
C LEU A 265 10.49 -7.43 20.27
N PHE A 266 9.23 -7.06 20.37
CA PHE A 266 8.17 -7.31 19.39
C PHE A 266 7.99 -6.15 18.40
N SER A 267 8.96 -5.23 18.33
CA SER A 267 8.93 -4.11 17.40
C SER A 267 9.87 -4.35 16.22
N PHE A 268 9.32 -4.48 15.04
CA PHE A 268 10.13 -4.57 13.80
C PHE A 268 10.72 -3.21 13.38
N ASN A 269 10.34 -2.12 14.02
CA ASN A 269 10.92 -0.78 13.81
C ASN A 269 12.14 -0.50 14.73
N ALA A 270 12.37 -1.37 15.73
CA ALA A 270 13.50 -1.26 16.63
C ALA A 270 14.57 -2.32 16.29
N PRO A 271 15.86 -1.98 16.23
CA PRO A 271 16.93 -2.95 15.94
C PRO A 271 16.94 -4.18 16.85
N PHE A 272 16.44 -4.02 18.07
CA PHE A 272 16.36 -5.09 19.08
C PHE A 272 15.37 -6.21 18.71
N GLY A 273 14.27 -5.89 18.02
CA GLY A 273 13.23 -6.83 17.65
C GLY A 273 13.19 -7.15 16.14
N SER A 274 13.78 -6.31 15.30
CA SER A 274 13.74 -6.49 13.85
C SER A 274 14.55 -7.69 13.38
N CYS A 275 14.11 -8.31 12.29
CA CYS A 275 14.88 -9.33 11.58
C CYS A 275 16.19 -8.72 11.04
N PRO A 276 17.37 -9.27 11.35
CA PRO A 276 18.65 -8.71 10.93
C PRO A 276 18.91 -8.83 9.42
N THR A 277 18.20 -9.71 8.72
CA THR A 277 18.38 -9.94 7.28
C THR A 277 17.62 -8.92 6.42
N CYS A 278 16.44 -8.46 6.87
CA CYS A 278 15.60 -7.53 6.14
C CYS A 278 15.36 -6.20 6.88
N ASP A 279 16.05 -5.97 7.99
CA ASP A 279 15.92 -4.77 8.83
C ASP A 279 14.46 -4.42 9.18
N GLY A 280 13.62 -5.44 9.40
CA GLY A 280 12.21 -5.26 9.74
C GLY A 280 11.29 -4.95 8.55
N LEU A 281 11.76 -5.08 7.30
CA LEU A 281 10.95 -4.85 6.11
C LEU A 281 10.05 -6.06 5.74
N GLY A 282 10.43 -7.27 6.13
CA GLY A 282 9.70 -8.51 5.84
C GLY A 282 9.95 -9.05 4.44
N ASN A 283 10.42 -8.24 3.53
CA ASN A 283 10.77 -8.59 2.16
C ASN A 283 12.19 -8.12 1.84
N LYS A 284 12.75 -8.67 0.77
CA LYS A 284 14.02 -8.27 0.21
C LYS A 284 13.87 -8.10 -1.29
N LEU A 285 14.44 -7.03 -1.80
CA LEU A 285 14.49 -6.81 -3.23
C LEU A 285 15.63 -7.65 -3.81
N GLU A 286 15.29 -8.65 -4.60
CA GLU A 286 16.26 -9.55 -5.23
C GLU A 286 16.07 -9.56 -6.75
N VAL A 287 17.16 -9.85 -7.46
CA VAL A 287 17.14 -9.98 -8.92
C VAL A 287 16.32 -11.20 -9.30
N ASP A 288 15.31 -11.00 -10.14
CA ASP A 288 14.45 -12.07 -10.63
C ASP A 288 15.05 -12.68 -11.91
N MET A 289 15.33 -13.96 -11.86
CA MET A 289 15.96 -14.68 -12.97
C MET A 289 15.06 -14.76 -14.19
N ASP A 290 13.73 -14.82 -14.02
CA ASP A 290 12.78 -14.84 -15.13
C ASP A 290 12.74 -13.48 -15.87
N LEU A 291 13.11 -12.39 -15.19
CA LEU A 291 13.24 -11.06 -15.79
C LEU A 291 14.60 -10.84 -16.43
N VAL A 292 15.64 -11.47 -15.90
CA VAL A 292 17.00 -11.43 -16.46
C VAL A 292 17.11 -12.31 -17.69
N ILE A 293 16.49 -13.49 -17.66
CA ILE A 293 16.49 -14.48 -18.74
C ILE A 293 15.03 -14.82 -19.08
N PRO A 294 14.32 -13.96 -19.81
CA PRO A 294 12.91 -14.17 -20.12
C PRO A 294 12.66 -15.34 -21.08
N ASP A 295 13.68 -15.76 -21.82
CA ASP A 295 13.63 -16.86 -22.77
C ASP A 295 14.95 -17.62 -22.78
N ALA A 296 15.01 -18.69 -21.99
CA ALA A 296 16.20 -19.51 -21.84
C ALA A 296 16.52 -20.38 -23.09
N SER A 297 15.60 -20.52 -24.04
CA SER A 297 15.82 -21.20 -25.32
C SER A 297 16.69 -20.39 -26.29
N LYS A 298 16.89 -19.09 -26.02
CA LYS A 298 17.78 -18.22 -26.81
C LYS A 298 19.23 -18.38 -26.40
N THR A 299 20.11 -18.12 -27.38
CA THR A 299 21.53 -18.04 -27.15
C THR A 299 21.93 -16.67 -26.55
N LEU A 300 23.13 -16.59 -25.99
CA LEU A 300 23.64 -15.29 -25.50
C LEU A 300 23.73 -14.26 -26.64
N ARG A 301 24.07 -14.69 -27.85
CA ARG A 301 24.15 -13.84 -29.05
C ARG A 301 22.78 -13.37 -29.53
N GLU A 302 21.75 -14.17 -29.34
CA GLU A 302 20.36 -13.80 -29.66
C GLU A 302 19.70 -12.94 -28.57
N GLY A 303 20.43 -12.62 -27.49
CA GLY A 303 20.00 -11.74 -26.41
C GLY A 303 19.19 -12.46 -25.32
N ALA A 304 19.61 -13.65 -24.91
CA ALA A 304 19.03 -14.36 -23.75
C ALA A 304 19.04 -13.51 -22.49
N LEU A 305 20.08 -12.64 -22.31
CA LEU A 305 20.20 -11.72 -21.17
C LEU A 305 19.52 -10.39 -21.47
N ALA A 306 18.33 -10.18 -20.97
CA ALA A 306 17.53 -8.96 -21.19
C ALA A 306 18.24 -7.65 -20.74
N PRO A 307 18.97 -7.60 -19.60
CA PRO A 307 19.67 -6.39 -19.16
C PRO A 307 20.80 -5.92 -20.05
N TRP A 308 21.38 -6.84 -20.79
CA TRP A 308 22.57 -6.60 -21.67
C TRP A 308 22.23 -6.74 -23.15
N ASN A 309 20.98 -6.52 -23.51
CA ASN A 309 20.58 -6.55 -24.93
C ASN A 309 21.20 -5.37 -25.70
N PRO A 310 21.72 -5.58 -26.94
CA PRO A 310 22.43 -4.59 -27.77
C PRO A 310 21.64 -3.31 -28.12
N ILE A 311 20.32 -3.31 -27.91
CA ILE A 311 19.45 -2.16 -28.24
C ILE A 311 19.79 -0.89 -27.42
N SER A 312 20.37 -1.05 -26.22
CA SER A 312 20.59 0.08 -25.29
C SER A 312 22.05 0.53 -25.16
N SER A 313 23.03 -0.34 -25.40
CA SER A 313 24.48 -0.05 -25.32
C SER A 313 25.29 -1.21 -25.88
N ASN A 314 26.35 -0.95 -26.65
CA ASN A 314 27.27 -1.98 -27.14
C ASN A 314 28.33 -2.40 -26.12
N TYR A 315 28.42 -1.72 -24.96
CA TYR A 315 29.46 -1.97 -23.97
C TYR A 315 29.34 -3.34 -23.30
N TYR A 316 28.16 -3.64 -22.75
CA TYR A 316 27.94 -4.92 -22.04
C TYR A 316 27.92 -6.13 -22.96
N PRO A 317 27.32 -6.09 -24.17
CA PRO A 317 27.46 -7.15 -25.14
C PRO A 317 28.89 -7.45 -25.55
N ALA A 318 29.70 -6.42 -25.81
CA ALA A 318 31.13 -6.57 -26.13
C ALA A 318 31.94 -7.16 -24.95
N MET A 319 31.62 -6.74 -23.73
CA MET A 319 32.24 -7.30 -22.53
C MET A 319 31.88 -8.79 -22.34
N LEU A 320 30.61 -9.14 -22.55
CA LEU A 320 30.15 -10.53 -22.46
C LEU A 320 30.84 -11.41 -23.51
N GLU A 321 30.88 -10.96 -24.77
CA GLU A 321 31.50 -11.71 -25.86
C GLU A 321 32.97 -12.02 -25.58
N GLN A 322 33.77 -11.02 -25.21
CA GLN A 322 35.21 -11.19 -24.95
C GLN A 322 35.45 -12.02 -23.68
N ALA A 323 34.64 -11.87 -22.63
CA ALA A 323 34.75 -12.67 -21.44
C ALA A 323 34.43 -14.15 -21.74
N MET A 324 33.35 -14.43 -22.46
CA MET A 324 32.92 -15.80 -22.77
C MET A 324 33.94 -16.50 -23.69
N GLU A 325 34.49 -15.80 -24.68
CA GLU A 325 35.56 -16.32 -25.55
C GLU A 325 36.77 -16.75 -24.73
N GLN A 326 37.25 -15.90 -23.81
CA GLN A 326 38.42 -16.21 -22.97
C GLN A 326 38.17 -17.26 -21.92
N PHE A 327 36.96 -17.39 -21.41
CA PHE A 327 36.57 -18.44 -20.46
C PHE A 327 36.12 -19.76 -21.14
N GLY A 328 36.02 -19.78 -22.49
CA GLY A 328 35.70 -20.97 -23.27
C GLY A 328 34.22 -21.35 -23.23
N VAL A 329 33.32 -20.37 -23.06
CA VAL A 329 31.85 -20.57 -23.10
C VAL A 329 31.33 -20.27 -24.49
N ASP A 330 30.54 -21.18 -25.05
CA ASP A 330 29.95 -21.03 -26.38
C ASP A 330 28.76 -20.09 -26.35
N MET A 331 28.86 -18.97 -27.07
CA MET A 331 27.83 -17.94 -27.17
C MET A 331 26.63 -18.34 -28.04
N ASP A 332 26.75 -19.40 -28.83
CA ASP A 332 25.73 -19.88 -29.77
C ASP A 332 24.94 -21.10 -29.23
N THR A 333 25.25 -21.53 -28.00
CA THR A 333 24.47 -22.54 -27.27
C THR A 333 23.30 -21.87 -26.53
N PRO A 334 22.05 -22.37 -26.62
CA PRO A 334 20.92 -21.90 -25.82
C PRO A 334 21.25 -21.88 -24.34
N PHE A 335 20.80 -20.83 -23.62
CA PHE A 335 21.16 -20.65 -22.22
C PHE A 335 20.78 -21.85 -21.32
N GLU A 336 19.62 -22.46 -21.57
CA GLU A 336 19.15 -23.67 -20.85
C GLU A 336 20.04 -24.90 -21.05
N ASN A 337 20.80 -24.96 -22.15
CA ASN A 337 21.69 -26.07 -22.48
C ASN A 337 23.14 -25.86 -22.06
N LEU A 338 23.49 -24.67 -21.54
CA LEU A 338 24.79 -24.40 -20.96
C LEU A 338 24.96 -25.21 -19.67
N LYS A 339 26.21 -25.60 -19.37
CA LYS A 339 26.52 -26.24 -18.10
C LYS A 339 26.26 -25.30 -16.91
N LYS A 340 25.94 -25.88 -15.76
CA LYS A 340 25.62 -25.08 -14.57
C LYS A 340 26.75 -24.10 -14.18
N GLU A 341 28.00 -24.52 -14.31
CA GLU A 341 29.19 -23.71 -14.06
C GLU A 341 29.30 -22.53 -15.01
N GLU A 342 28.94 -22.73 -16.29
CA GLU A 342 28.89 -21.68 -17.32
C GLU A 342 27.75 -20.69 -17.08
N GLN A 343 26.57 -21.20 -16.68
CA GLN A 343 25.45 -20.37 -16.26
C GLN A 343 25.79 -19.51 -15.04
N ASP A 344 26.40 -20.11 -14.01
CA ASP A 344 26.82 -19.42 -12.78
C ASP A 344 27.90 -18.36 -13.06
N LEU A 345 28.84 -18.63 -13.98
CA LEU A 345 29.82 -17.65 -14.45
C LEU A 345 29.13 -16.43 -15.09
N ILE A 346 28.17 -16.66 -15.99
CA ILE A 346 27.44 -15.59 -16.67
C ILE A 346 26.61 -14.76 -15.68
N LEU A 347 25.99 -15.43 -14.70
CA LEU A 347 25.09 -14.79 -13.75
C LEU A 347 25.82 -14.07 -12.63
N TYR A 348 26.80 -14.71 -12.02
CA TYR A 348 27.43 -14.26 -10.77
C TYR A 348 28.89 -13.80 -10.95
N GLY A 349 29.49 -14.09 -12.10
CA GLY A 349 30.82 -13.63 -12.44
C GLY A 349 31.93 -14.64 -12.23
N SER A 350 33.18 -14.22 -12.57
CA SER A 350 34.38 -15.08 -12.57
C SER A 350 35.12 -15.15 -11.22
N GLY A 351 34.60 -14.47 -10.17
CA GLY A 351 35.34 -14.25 -8.92
C GLY A 351 36.59 -13.43 -9.19
N ASP A 352 37.76 -13.94 -8.74
CA ASP A 352 39.06 -13.26 -8.93
C ASP A 352 39.73 -13.54 -10.28
N ARG A 353 39.12 -14.34 -11.16
CA ARG A 353 39.70 -14.62 -12.50
C ARG A 353 39.46 -13.43 -13.42
N GLU A 354 40.52 -12.83 -13.90
CA GLU A 354 40.51 -11.72 -14.82
C GLU A 354 40.43 -12.18 -16.28
N PHE A 355 39.88 -11.31 -17.15
CA PHE A 355 39.91 -11.42 -18.59
C PHE A 355 40.38 -10.09 -19.17
N HIS A 356 40.98 -10.13 -20.33
CA HIS A 356 41.42 -8.95 -21.06
C HIS A 356 40.23 -8.32 -21.81
N PHE A 357 39.91 -7.06 -21.47
CA PHE A 357 38.79 -6.33 -22.09
C PHE A 357 39.31 -5.13 -22.88
N HIS A 358 39.08 -5.20 -24.21
CA HIS A 358 39.36 -4.12 -25.14
C HIS A 358 38.07 -3.52 -25.68
N TYR A 359 37.81 -2.23 -25.45
CA TYR A 359 36.62 -1.57 -25.92
C TYR A 359 36.90 -0.14 -26.40
N VAL A 360 36.41 0.20 -27.60
CA VAL A 360 36.45 1.54 -28.16
C VAL A 360 35.04 2.10 -28.20
N ASN A 361 34.83 3.22 -27.53
CA ASN A 361 33.50 3.86 -27.52
C ASN A 361 33.28 4.72 -28.79
N ASP A 362 32.06 5.16 -29.02
CA ASP A 362 31.66 5.95 -30.20
C ASP A 362 32.37 7.29 -30.34
N PHE A 363 33.06 7.73 -29.29
CA PHE A 363 33.83 8.97 -29.24
C PHE A 363 35.36 8.75 -29.36
N GLY A 364 35.81 7.52 -29.68
CA GLY A 364 37.20 7.15 -29.84
C GLY A 364 37.96 6.93 -28.53
N GLY A 365 37.29 6.90 -27.40
CA GLY A 365 37.90 6.53 -26.10
C GLY A 365 38.15 5.02 -26.04
N VAL A 366 39.41 4.64 -25.74
CA VAL A 366 39.83 3.23 -25.65
C VAL A 366 39.87 2.80 -24.19
N ARG A 367 39.29 1.62 -23.85
CA ARG A 367 39.53 0.88 -22.62
C ARG A 367 40.29 -0.40 -22.98
N ASP A 368 41.41 -0.60 -22.33
CA ASP A 368 42.31 -1.75 -22.53
C ASP A 368 42.82 -2.17 -21.16
N ILE A 369 42.11 -3.10 -20.50
CA ILE A 369 42.29 -3.44 -19.08
C ILE A 369 42.00 -4.92 -18.80
N ASP A 370 42.74 -5.48 -17.84
CA ASP A 370 42.45 -6.78 -17.27
C ASP A 370 41.48 -6.60 -16.07
N ILE A 371 40.32 -7.21 -16.11
CA ILE A 371 39.30 -7.09 -15.08
C ILE A 371 38.61 -8.44 -14.84
N PRO A 372 38.13 -8.70 -13.60
CA PRO A 372 37.26 -9.84 -13.37
C PRO A 372 35.88 -9.59 -14.04
N PHE A 373 35.29 -10.67 -14.55
CA PHE A 373 33.94 -10.62 -15.09
C PHE A 373 32.91 -10.58 -13.96
N GLU A 374 32.14 -9.51 -13.89
CA GLU A 374 31.24 -9.26 -12.76
C GLU A 374 30.01 -10.16 -12.72
N GLY A 375 29.52 -10.63 -13.89
CA GLY A 375 28.23 -11.31 -14.02
C GLY A 375 27.02 -10.38 -14.00
N VAL A 376 25.92 -10.80 -14.64
CA VAL A 376 24.75 -9.94 -14.86
C VAL A 376 23.99 -9.63 -13.58
N VAL A 377 23.82 -10.59 -12.67
CA VAL A 377 23.10 -10.41 -11.38
C VAL A 377 23.88 -9.48 -10.45
N THR A 378 25.21 -9.69 -10.35
CA THR A 378 26.09 -8.85 -9.55
C THR A 378 26.10 -7.42 -10.07
N ASN A 379 26.16 -7.24 -11.41
CA ASN A 379 26.11 -5.94 -12.06
C ASN A 379 24.78 -5.19 -11.79
N ILE A 380 23.63 -5.87 -11.87
CA ILE A 380 22.32 -5.27 -11.55
C ILE A 380 22.31 -4.80 -10.10
N ASN A 381 22.70 -5.66 -9.14
CA ASN A 381 22.75 -5.33 -7.72
C ASN A 381 23.66 -4.14 -7.43
N ARG A 382 24.90 -4.15 -7.93
CA ARG A 382 25.83 -3.04 -7.75
C ARG A 382 25.28 -1.75 -8.32
N ARG A 383 24.81 -1.76 -9.57
CA ARG A 383 24.25 -0.57 -10.24
C ARG A 383 23.01 -0.04 -9.54
N TYR A 384 22.18 -0.89 -8.97
CA TYR A 384 21.02 -0.47 -8.18
C TYR A 384 21.43 0.30 -6.94
N HIS A 385 22.44 -0.18 -6.20
CA HIS A 385 22.85 0.40 -4.93
C HIS A 385 23.81 1.61 -5.08
N GLU A 386 24.70 1.58 -6.06
CA GLU A 386 25.77 2.58 -6.18
C GLU A 386 25.45 3.76 -7.11
N THR A 387 24.41 3.65 -7.94
CA THR A 387 24.10 4.71 -8.91
C THR A 387 23.50 5.96 -8.24
N ASN A 388 23.96 7.13 -8.68
CA ASN A 388 23.35 8.42 -8.34
C ASN A 388 22.24 8.82 -9.34
N SER A 389 22.00 8.03 -10.39
CA SER A 389 20.98 8.28 -11.40
C SER A 389 19.68 7.55 -11.08
N ASP A 390 18.61 8.28 -10.81
CA ASP A 390 17.28 7.70 -10.60
C ASP A 390 16.77 6.91 -11.81
N PHE A 391 17.13 7.34 -13.02
CA PHE A 391 16.82 6.61 -14.24
C PHE A 391 17.47 5.22 -14.24
N THR A 392 18.79 5.16 -13.98
CA THR A 392 19.53 3.89 -13.92
C THR A 392 18.98 2.98 -12.81
N ARG A 393 18.71 3.55 -11.63
CA ARG A 393 18.11 2.82 -10.51
C ARG A 393 16.75 2.22 -10.88
N ASN A 394 15.90 2.98 -11.54
CA ASN A 394 14.59 2.50 -12.00
C ASN A 394 14.71 1.40 -13.07
N VAL A 395 15.66 1.51 -13.99
CA VAL A 395 15.94 0.45 -14.99
C VAL A 395 16.40 -0.83 -14.31
N MET A 396 17.33 -0.75 -13.36
CA MET A 396 17.81 -1.94 -12.62
C MET A 396 16.69 -2.55 -11.77
N ARG A 397 15.87 -1.71 -11.12
CA ARG A 397 14.70 -2.18 -10.37
C ARG A 397 13.71 -2.97 -11.23
N GLY A 398 13.63 -2.68 -12.53
CA GLY A 398 12.81 -3.43 -13.50
C GLY A 398 13.20 -4.91 -13.66
N TYR A 399 14.40 -5.31 -13.19
CA TYR A 399 14.87 -6.70 -13.16
C TYR A 399 14.83 -7.33 -11.77
N MET A 400 14.21 -6.67 -10.80
CA MET A 400 14.17 -7.11 -9.40
C MET A 400 12.73 -7.25 -8.93
N ASN A 401 12.47 -8.27 -8.10
CA ASN A 401 11.20 -8.48 -7.42
C ASN A 401 11.37 -8.50 -5.91
N GLU A 402 10.29 -8.10 -5.21
CA GLU A 402 10.23 -8.18 -3.76
C GLU A 402 9.83 -9.61 -3.36
N LEU A 403 10.77 -10.34 -2.76
CA LEU A 403 10.55 -11.68 -2.23
C LEU A 403 10.45 -11.64 -0.71
N SER A 404 9.66 -12.54 -0.13
CA SER A 404 9.61 -12.70 1.32
C SER A 404 10.99 -13.00 1.88
N CYS A 405 11.37 -12.35 2.97
CA CYS A 405 12.67 -12.57 3.61
C CYS A 405 12.84 -14.04 4.00
N PRO A 406 13.93 -14.71 3.58
CA PRO A 406 14.12 -16.14 3.86
C PRO A 406 14.33 -16.45 5.34
N THR A 407 14.74 -15.48 6.15
CA THR A 407 14.99 -15.66 7.58
C THR A 407 13.73 -15.49 8.42
N CYS A 408 12.94 -14.45 8.19
CA CYS A 408 11.74 -14.18 8.97
C CYS A 408 10.44 -14.57 8.25
N HIS A 409 10.50 -15.09 7.05
CA HIS A 409 9.36 -15.51 6.24
C HIS A 409 8.26 -14.46 6.08
N GLY A 410 8.66 -13.18 6.08
CA GLY A 410 7.73 -12.04 5.98
C GLY A 410 7.32 -11.43 7.32
N TYR A 411 7.56 -12.08 8.44
CA TYR A 411 7.12 -11.62 9.78
C TYR A 411 7.87 -10.41 10.33
N ARG A 412 8.97 -9.97 9.69
CA ARG A 412 9.74 -8.74 10.01
C ARG A 412 10.51 -8.78 11.32
N LEU A 413 10.28 -9.77 12.18
CA LEU A 413 10.86 -9.90 13.51
C LEU A 413 11.99 -10.92 13.52
N ASN A 414 12.86 -10.83 14.52
CA ASN A 414 13.91 -11.83 14.75
C ASN A 414 13.35 -13.13 15.36
N GLU A 415 14.15 -14.17 15.36
CA GLU A 415 13.78 -15.50 15.82
C GLU A 415 13.37 -15.52 17.30
N ALA A 416 14.02 -14.71 18.15
CA ALA A 416 13.69 -14.62 19.57
C ALA A 416 12.27 -14.07 19.80
N ALA A 417 11.88 -13.03 19.08
CA ALA A 417 10.51 -12.50 19.14
C ALA A 417 9.47 -13.51 18.59
N LEU A 418 9.81 -14.21 17.50
CA LEU A 418 8.93 -15.20 16.87
C LEU A 418 8.83 -16.51 17.66
N SER A 419 9.74 -16.76 18.60
CA SER A 419 9.68 -17.91 19.48
C SER A 419 8.63 -17.79 20.59
N VAL A 420 8.14 -16.56 20.86
CA VAL A 420 7.16 -16.27 21.91
C VAL A 420 5.74 -16.51 21.42
N ARG A 421 4.94 -17.25 22.19
CA ARG A 421 3.55 -17.59 21.87
C ARG A 421 2.61 -17.18 23.01
N VAL A 422 1.35 -16.94 22.68
CA VAL A 422 0.26 -16.66 23.62
C VAL A 422 -0.81 -17.74 23.42
N GLY A 423 -1.35 -18.33 24.49
CA GLY A 423 -2.29 -19.43 24.40
C GLY A 423 -1.64 -20.83 24.46
N GLY A 424 -0.46 -20.94 25.10
CA GLY A 424 0.25 -22.20 25.31
C GLY A 424 1.06 -22.70 24.10
N GLU A 425 1.33 -24.00 24.08
CA GLU A 425 2.23 -24.63 23.08
C GLU A 425 1.70 -24.52 21.65
N ASN A 426 0.39 -24.61 21.47
CA ASN A 426 -0.28 -24.46 20.18
C ASN A 426 -0.64 -23.02 19.84
N GLY A 427 -0.35 -22.07 20.74
CA GLY A 427 -0.63 -20.65 20.56
C GLY A 427 0.18 -20.05 19.40
N LEU A 428 -0.32 -18.96 18.85
CA LEU A 428 0.31 -18.26 17.75
C LEU A 428 1.38 -17.30 18.25
N ASN A 429 2.44 -17.10 17.47
CA ASN A 429 3.36 -16.00 17.69
C ASN A 429 2.81 -14.69 17.08
N ILE A 430 3.41 -13.55 17.44
CA ILE A 430 2.94 -12.23 17.02
C ILE A 430 2.93 -12.04 15.48
N GLY A 431 3.81 -12.73 14.75
CA GLY A 431 3.82 -12.72 13.28
C GLY A 431 2.61 -13.47 12.72
N GLN A 432 2.38 -14.67 13.20
CA GLN A 432 1.27 -15.53 12.77
C GLN A 432 -0.10 -14.89 13.03
N ILE A 433 -0.31 -14.37 14.25
CA ILE A 433 -1.59 -13.71 14.58
C ILE A 433 -1.82 -12.44 13.74
N SER A 434 -0.74 -11.72 13.41
CA SER A 434 -0.82 -10.53 12.54
C SER A 434 -1.13 -10.86 11.07
N ASP A 435 -0.87 -12.08 10.62
CA ASP A 435 -1.18 -12.58 9.27
C ASP A 435 -2.60 -13.13 9.15
N LEU A 436 -3.30 -13.33 10.26
CA LEU A 436 -4.72 -13.67 10.22
C LEU A 436 -5.54 -12.53 9.62
N SER A 437 -6.63 -12.88 8.94
CA SER A 437 -7.62 -11.87 8.57
C SER A 437 -8.23 -11.25 9.84
N ILE A 438 -8.73 -10.03 9.76
CA ILE A 438 -9.37 -9.35 10.89
C ILE A 438 -10.50 -10.20 11.49
N SER A 439 -11.27 -10.92 10.65
CA SER A 439 -12.30 -11.86 11.12
C SER A 439 -11.71 -13.03 11.88
N ASP A 440 -10.70 -13.71 11.33
CA ASP A 440 -10.08 -14.86 11.96
C ASP A 440 -9.31 -14.46 13.22
N HIS A 441 -8.73 -13.25 13.23
CA HIS A 441 -8.06 -12.69 14.40
C HIS A 441 -9.04 -12.44 15.56
N LEU A 442 -10.28 -11.99 15.28
CA LEU A 442 -11.32 -11.86 16.29
C LEU A 442 -11.71 -13.23 16.88
N GLU A 443 -11.86 -14.25 16.04
CA GLU A 443 -12.16 -15.61 16.48
C GLU A 443 -11.03 -16.21 17.31
N GLU A 444 -9.79 -16.03 16.89
CA GLU A 444 -8.60 -16.48 17.62
C GLU A 444 -8.49 -15.85 19.00
N ILE A 445 -8.68 -14.53 19.12
CA ILE A 445 -8.65 -13.83 20.40
C ILE A 445 -9.79 -14.29 21.33
N ASP A 446 -10.95 -14.62 20.78
CA ASP A 446 -12.08 -15.15 21.57
C ASP A 446 -11.85 -16.56 22.07
N SER A 447 -11.05 -17.35 21.36
CA SER A 447 -10.70 -18.71 21.71
C SER A 447 -9.48 -18.85 22.65
N LEU A 448 -8.78 -17.74 22.98
CA LEU A 448 -7.58 -17.75 23.81
C LEU A 448 -7.89 -18.29 25.22
N GLU A 449 -7.30 -19.43 25.54
CA GLU A 449 -7.28 -19.98 26.90
C GLU A 449 -6.06 -19.46 27.66
N LEU A 450 -6.33 -18.67 28.72
CA LEU A 450 -5.30 -18.07 29.57
C LEU A 450 -5.50 -18.52 31.00
N GLY A 451 -4.42 -18.72 31.72
CA GLY A 451 -4.43 -18.96 33.14
C GLY A 451 -5.08 -17.81 33.91
N GLU A 452 -5.50 -18.05 35.17
CA GLU A 452 -6.26 -17.04 35.95
C GLU A 452 -5.47 -15.73 36.12
N ASN A 453 -4.17 -15.81 36.42
CA ASN A 453 -3.29 -14.64 36.58
C ASN A 453 -3.01 -13.96 35.25
N GLU A 454 -2.72 -14.73 34.19
CA GLU A 454 -2.50 -14.22 32.84
C GLU A 454 -3.76 -13.52 32.31
N GLY A 455 -4.93 -14.12 32.56
CA GLY A 455 -6.22 -13.57 32.19
C GLY A 455 -6.50 -12.21 32.84
N MET A 456 -6.11 -12.00 34.10
CA MET A 456 -6.25 -10.69 34.76
C MET A 456 -5.40 -9.61 34.09
N ILE A 457 -4.21 -9.94 33.63
CA ILE A 457 -3.31 -9.00 32.96
C ILE A 457 -3.76 -8.76 31.51
N ALA A 458 -4.18 -9.81 30.81
CA ALA A 458 -4.49 -9.78 29.40
C ALA A 458 -5.86 -9.13 29.08
N ARG A 459 -6.89 -9.29 29.94
CA ARG A 459 -8.26 -8.81 29.69
C ARG A 459 -8.36 -7.35 29.22
N PRO A 460 -7.74 -6.36 29.90
CA PRO A 460 -7.82 -4.97 29.44
C PRO A 460 -7.17 -4.77 28.08
N ILE A 461 -6.06 -5.46 27.80
CA ILE A 461 -5.33 -5.37 26.53
C ILE A 461 -6.16 -6.01 25.41
N ILE A 462 -6.69 -7.21 25.65
CA ILE A 462 -7.53 -7.95 24.68
C ILE A 462 -8.79 -7.15 24.36
N LYS A 463 -9.40 -6.49 25.33
CA LYS A 463 -10.56 -5.64 25.09
C LYS A 463 -10.26 -4.53 24.07
N GLU A 464 -9.13 -3.81 24.26
CA GLU A 464 -8.71 -2.75 23.34
C GLU A 464 -8.43 -3.28 21.92
N ILE A 465 -7.81 -4.47 21.82
CA ILE A 465 -7.57 -5.12 20.51
C ILE A 465 -8.91 -5.48 19.86
N LYS A 466 -9.82 -6.12 20.61
CA LYS A 466 -11.14 -6.53 20.10
C LYS A 466 -11.99 -5.35 19.64
N ASP A 467 -12.02 -4.27 20.40
CA ASP A 467 -12.77 -3.08 20.06
C ASP A 467 -12.29 -2.52 18.71
N ARG A 468 -10.96 -2.39 18.51
CA ARG A 468 -10.37 -1.90 17.24
C ARG A 468 -10.60 -2.86 16.07
N LEU A 469 -10.41 -4.17 16.28
CA LEU A 469 -10.68 -5.18 15.25
C LEU A 469 -12.17 -5.18 14.86
N THR A 470 -13.07 -5.04 15.83
CA THR A 470 -14.51 -4.96 15.59
C THR A 470 -14.87 -3.73 14.75
N PHE A 471 -14.25 -2.58 14.99
CA PHE A 471 -14.45 -1.40 14.14
C PHE A 471 -13.97 -1.63 12.70
N LEU A 472 -12.79 -2.23 12.52
CA LEU A 472 -12.29 -2.59 11.19
C LEU A 472 -13.23 -3.57 10.46
N ASN A 473 -13.76 -4.56 11.18
CA ASN A 473 -14.74 -5.49 10.64
C ASN A 473 -16.04 -4.78 10.21
N ASN A 474 -16.53 -3.84 11.03
CA ASN A 474 -17.77 -3.10 10.77
C ASN A 474 -17.67 -2.13 9.59
N VAL A 475 -16.48 -1.64 9.25
CA VAL A 475 -16.27 -0.82 8.05
C VAL A 475 -15.93 -1.63 6.79
N GLY A 476 -16.15 -2.96 6.83
CA GLY A 476 -15.97 -3.84 5.67
C GLY A 476 -14.52 -4.17 5.35
N LEU A 477 -13.60 -4.15 6.34
CA LEU A 477 -12.19 -4.51 6.19
C LEU A 477 -11.83 -5.86 6.80
N ASN A 478 -12.83 -6.73 7.01
CA ASN A 478 -12.69 -8.04 7.64
C ASN A 478 -11.65 -8.97 6.98
N TYR A 479 -11.41 -8.79 5.68
CA TYR A 479 -10.48 -9.59 4.88
C TYR A 479 -9.02 -9.14 4.98
N LEU A 480 -8.74 -7.95 5.52
CA LEU A 480 -7.37 -7.44 5.67
C LEU A 480 -6.63 -8.19 6.78
N THR A 481 -5.29 -8.23 6.66
CA THR A 481 -4.39 -8.70 7.72
C THR A 481 -3.68 -7.51 8.36
N LEU A 482 -3.30 -7.62 9.63
CA LEU A 482 -2.56 -6.56 10.32
C LEU A 482 -1.13 -6.39 9.78
N SER A 483 -0.55 -7.46 9.22
CA SER A 483 0.78 -7.47 8.59
C SER A 483 0.82 -6.74 7.25
N ARG A 484 -0.34 -6.52 6.59
CA ARG A 484 -0.39 -5.91 5.25
C ARG A 484 0.20 -4.52 5.24
N MET A 485 1.08 -4.25 4.29
CA MET A 485 1.74 -2.96 4.14
C MET A 485 0.75 -1.85 3.77
N ALA A 486 0.82 -0.72 4.46
CA ALA A 486 -0.06 0.42 4.21
C ALA A 486 0.05 0.98 2.78
N GLY A 487 1.23 0.88 2.16
CA GLY A 487 1.47 1.29 0.77
C GLY A 487 0.77 0.44 -0.29
N THR A 488 0.27 -0.75 0.07
CA THR A 488 -0.47 -1.66 -0.84
C THR A 488 -1.99 -1.51 -0.74
N LEU A 489 -2.45 -0.65 0.17
CA LEU A 489 -3.87 -0.40 0.36
C LEU A 489 -4.42 0.50 -0.74
N SER A 490 -5.66 0.26 -1.14
CA SER A 490 -6.42 1.21 -1.96
C SER A 490 -6.72 2.49 -1.16
N GLY A 491 -7.05 3.57 -1.87
CA GLY A 491 -7.44 4.83 -1.22
C GLY A 491 -8.61 4.64 -0.24
N GLY A 492 -9.64 3.91 -0.64
CA GLY A 492 -10.80 3.60 0.19
C GLY A 492 -10.46 2.71 1.40
N GLU A 493 -9.61 1.68 1.25
CA GLU A 493 -9.14 0.86 2.39
C GLU A 493 -8.40 1.72 3.42
N SER A 494 -7.49 2.58 2.97
CA SER A 494 -6.72 3.47 3.85
C SER A 494 -7.62 4.46 4.60
N GLN A 495 -8.60 5.03 3.91
CA GLN A 495 -9.59 5.95 4.51
C GLN A 495 -10.45 5.24 5.57
N ARG A 496 -10.93 4.03 5.29
CA ARG A 496 -11.73 3.23 6.25
C ARG A 496 -10.92 2.81 7.47
N ILE A 497 -9.62 2.53 7.31
CA ILE A 497 -8.74 2.29 8.47
C ILE A 497 -8.69 3.52 9.37
N ARG A 498 -8.52 4.73 8.80
CA ARG A 498 -8.55 5.98 9.58
C ARG A 498 -9.92 6.18 10.25
N LEU A 499 -11.01 5.94 9.52
CA LEU A 499 -12.36 6.03 10.05
C LEU A 499 -12.54 5.07 11.24
N ALA A 500 -12.14 3.82 11.11
CA ALA A 500 -12.20 2.83 12.19
C ALA A 500 -11.39 3.26 13.43
N THR A 501 -10.20 3.83 13.23
CA THR A 501 -9.36 4.36 14.30
C THR A 501 -10.04 5.52 15.03
N GLN A 502 -10.70 6.43 14.30
CA GLN A 502 -11.44 7.55 14.89
C GLN A 502 -12.71 7.10 15.63
N ILE A 503 -13.44 6.13 15.09
CA ILE A 503 -14.59 5.53 15.79
C ILE A 503 -14.14 4.91 17.12
N GLY A 504 -13.01 4.20 17.11
CA GLY A 504 -12.42 3.59 18.30
C GLY A 504 -12.02 4.57 19.40
N SER A 505 -11.80 5.85 19.07
CA SER A 505 -11.47 6.88 20.07
C SER A 505 -12.65 7.29 20.95
N ASN A 506 -13.89 6.93 20.58
CA ASN A 506 -15.14 7.28 21.28
C ASN A 506 -15.27 8.78 21.63
N LEU A 507 -14.73 9.66 20.78
CA LEU A 507 -14.83 11.11 20.98
C LEU A 507 -16.28 11.57 20.77
N SER A 508 -16.73 12.53 21.55
CA SER A 508 -18.04 13.16 21.47
C SER A 508 -17.94 14.67 21.29
N GLY A 509 -18.93 15.30 20.65
CA GLY A 509 -18.98 16.72 20.39
C GLY A 509 -18.00 17.22 19.33
N VAL A 510 -17.49 16.32 18.48
CA VAL A 510 -16.55 16.58 17.40
C VAL A 510 -17.29 16.76 16.06
N LEU A 511 -16.74 17.60 15.21
CA LEU A 511 -17.14 17.71 13.81
C LEU A 511 -16.26 16.83 12.92
N TYR A 512 -16.80 15.80 12.35
CA TYR A 512 -16.09 14.96 11.37
C TYR A 512 -16.43 15.39 9.95
N VAL A 513 -15.43 15.57 9.12
CA VAL A 513 -15.57 15.85 7.69
C VAL A 513 -14.95 14.70 6.90
N LEU A 514 -15.78 13.98 6.15
CA LEU A 514 -15.39 12.79 5.40
C LEU A 514 -15.53 13.03 3.89
N ASP A 515 -14.57 12.50 3.11
CA ASP A 515 -14.56 12.59 1.65
C ASP A 515 -14.86 11.22 1.04
N GLU A 516 -16.07 11.05 0.51
CA GLU A 516 -16.53 9.85 -0.20
C GLU A 516 -16.16 8.51 0.49
N PRO A 517 -16.57 8.26 1.74
CA PRO A 517 -16.17 7.07 2.48
C PRO A 517 -16.73 5.75 1.90
N SER A 518 -17.76 5.80 1.06
CA SER A 518 -18.35 4.64 0.36
C SER A 518 -17.52 4.13 -0.82
N ILE A 519 -16.44 4.81 -1.18
CA ILE A 519 -15.64 4.51 -2.37
C ILE A 519 -15.12 3.08 -2.40
N GLY A 520 -15.29 2.39 -3.54
CA GLY A 520 -14.82 1.01 -3.71
C GLY A 520 -15.55 -0.02 -2.84
N LEU A 521 -16.69 0.34 -2.26
CA LEU A 521 -17.53 -0.58 -1.49
C LEU A 521 -18.60 -1.22 -2.36
N HIS A 522 -18.82 -2.51 -2.13
CA HIS A 522 -20.03 -3.17 -2.54
C HIS A 522 -21.20 -2.68 -1.67
N GLN A 523 -22.44 -2.66 -2.21
CA GLN A 523 -23.62 -2.15 -1.46
C GLN A 523 -23.80 -2.79 -0.09
N ARG A 524 -23.58 -4.08 0.04
CA ARG A 524 -23.60 -4.79 1.32
C ARG A 524 -22.63 -4.20 2.37
N ASP A 525 -21.45 -3.83 1.93
CA ASP A 525 -20.44 -3.25 2.83
C ASP A 525 -20.75 -1.77 3.12
N ASN A 526 -21.40 -1.08 2.18
CA ASN A 526 -21.88 0.28 2.35
C ASN A 526 -22.94 0.38 3.46
N ASP A 527 -23.89 -0.56 3.54
CA ASP A 527 -24.88 -0.64 4.62
C ASP A 527 -24.22 -0.69 6.01
N ARG A 528 -23.12 -1.44 6.13
CA ARG A 528 -22.34 -1.52 7.38
C ARG A 528 -21.64 -0.20 7.70
N LEU A 529 -21.10 0.46 6.68
CA LEU A 529 -20.47 1.79 6.82
C LEU A 529 -21.50 2.82 7.30
N ILE A 530 -22.66 2.91 6.67
CA ILE A 530 -23.76 3.81 7.06
C ILE A 530 -24.17 3.58 8.51
N SER A 531 -24.31 2.31 8.92
CA SER A 531 -24.60 1.95 10.31
C SER A 531 -23.51 2.46 11.27
N SER A 532 -22.23 2.40 10.88
CA SER A 532 -21.11 2.89 11.68
C SER A 532 -21.11 4.42 11.78
N LEU A 533 -21.42 5.13 10.69
CA LEU A 533 -21.57 6.59 10.68
C LEU A 533 -22.72 7.04 11.61
N LYS A 534 -23.85 6.33 11.57
CA LYS A 534 -24.98 6.60 12.48
C LYS A 534 -24.59 6.41 13.93
N LYS A 535 -23.82 5.38 14.28
CA LYS A 535 -23.30 5.20 15.64
C LYS A 535 -22.41 6.36 16.08
N MET A 536 -21.52 6.86 15.19
CA MET A 536 -20.72 8.05 15.51
C MET A 536 -21.59 9.28 15.76
N ARG A 537 -22.61 9.51 14.94
CA ARG A 537 -23.59 10.57 15.16
C ARG A 537 -24.28 10.43 16.52
N ASP A 538 -24.74 9.24 16.86
CA ASP A 538 -25.48 8.96 18.10
C ASP A 538 -24.64 9.15 19.38
N LEU A 539 -23.29 9.21 19.24
CA LEU A 539 -22.38 9.65 20.30
C LEU A 539 -22.37 11.18 20.51
N GLY A 540 -23.19 11.94 19.78
CA GLY A 540 -23.26 13.42 19.86
C GLY A 540 -22.23 14.10 18.98
N ASN A 541 -21.86 13.51 17.85
CA ASN A 541 -20.98 14.11 16.86
C ASN A 541 -21.75 14.63 15.65
N THR A 542 -21.23 15.67 15.03
CA THR A 542 -21.71 16.17 13.75
C THR A 542 -20.84 15.58 12.65
N LEU A 543 -21.47 14.91 11.67
CA LEU A 543 -20.78 14.32 10.53
C LEU A 543 -21.16 15.07 9.26
N ILE A 544 -20.19 15.63 8.57
CA ILE A 544 -20.32 16.20 7.22
C ILE A 544 -19.64 15.23 6.26
N VAL A 545 -20.43 14.63 5.37
CA VAL A 545 -19.94 13.63 4.42
C VAL A 545 -20.13 14.17 3.01
N VAL A 546 -19.05 14.31 2.25
CA VAL A 546 -19.15 14.55 0.81
C VAL A 546 -19.43 13.22 0.16
N GLU A 547 -20.59 13.05 -0.49
CA GLU A 547 -21.02 11.77 -1.03
C GLU A 547 -21.84 11.86 -2.30
N HIS A 548 -21.80 10.78 -3.07
CA HIS A 548 -22.53 10.58 -4.31
C HIS A 548 -23.39 9.31 -4.31
N ASP A 549 -23.22 8.45 -3.31
CA ASP A 549 -23.98 7.22 -3.18
C ASP A 549 -25.42 7.48 -2.78
N GLU A 550 -26.36 6.87 -3.51
CA GLU A 550 -27.80 7.09 -3.32
C GLU A 550 -28.29 6.61 -1.95
N ASP A 551 -27.77 5.45 -1.47
CA ASP A 551 -28.22 4.86 -0.21
C ASP A 551 -27.75 5.72 0.97
N THR A 552 -26.50 6.20 0.92
CA THR A 552 -25.96 7.12 1.92
C THR A 552 -26.74 8.44 1.96
N MET A 553 -27.13 8.97 0.79
CA MET A 553 -27.96 10.17 0.71
C MET A 553 -29.36 9.98 1.30
N ARG A 554 -29.99 8.81 1.06
CA ARG A 554 -31.32 8.51 1.59
C ARG A 554 -31.34 8.32 3.10
N GLU A 555 -30.24 7.78 3.65
CA GLU A 555 -30.08 7.47 5.07
C GLU A 555 -29.51 8.65 5.90
N ALA A 556 -29.21 9.79 5.23
CA ALA A 556 -28.77 11.01 5.88
C ALA A 556 -29.90 11.73 6.63
N ASP A 557 -29.58 12.43 7.70
CA ASP A 557 -30.53 13.29 8.41
C ASP A 557 -30.75 14.60 7.63
N TRP A 558 -29.74 15.07 6.88
CA TRP A 558 -29.77 16.35 6.15
C TRP A 558 -28.93 16.26 4.88
N LEU A 559 -29.43 16.84 3.79
CA LEU A 559 -28.73 16.94 2.52
C LEU A 559 -28.47 18.40 2.16
N ILE A 560 -27.31 18.65 1.56
CA ILE A 560 -26.94 19.92 0.95
C ILE A 560 -26.49 19.64 -0.49
N ASP A 561 -27.28 20.09 -1.46
CA ASP A 561 -26.96 19.92 -2.88
C ASP A 561 -26.30 21.17 -3.43
N VAL A 562 -25.06 21.04 -3.92
CA VAL A 562 -24.23 22.13 -4.45
C VAL A 562 -24.21 22.08 -5.97
N GLY A 563 -24.57 23.18 -6.62
CA GLY A 563 -24.70 23.24 -8.08
C GLY A 563 -24.78 24.68 -8.61
N PRO A 564 -25.53 24.89 -9.72
CA PRO A 564 -26.23 23.91 -10.57
C PRO A 564 -25.31 23.17 -11.54
N GLY A 565 -24.07 23.63 -11.75
CA GLY A 565 -23.09 23.08 -12.66
C GLY A 565 -21.75 22.87 -12.01
N ALA A 566 -20.69 22.75 -12.80
CA ALA A 566 -19.32 22.60 -12.37
C ALA A 566 -18.49 23.89 -12.59
N GLY A 567 -17.40 24.06 -11.87
CA GLY A 567 -16.49 25.21 -12.01
C GLY A 567 -17.21 26.55 -11.84
N ALA A 568 -17.08 27.44 -12.81
CA ALA A 568 -17.69 28.77 -12.79
C ALA A 568 -19.23 28.75 -12.74
N PHE A 569 -19.85 27.65 -13.17
CA PHE A 569 -21.30 27.45 -13.14
C PHE A 569 -21.78 26.75 -11.86
N GLY A 570 -20.88 26.38 -10.98
CA GLY A 570 -21.18 25.80 -9.68
C GLY A 570 -21.21 26.81 -8.54
N GLY A 571 -21.02 26.34 -7.33
CA GLY A 571 -20.80 27.17 -6.13
C GLY A 571 -22.03 27.78 -5.50
N GLN A 572 -23.23 27.25 -5.80
CA GLN A 572 -24.50 27.69 -5.21
C GLN A 572 -25.18 26.54 -4.48
N ILE A 573 -25.94 26.84 -3.44
CA ILE A 573 -26.81 25.85 -2.79
C ILE A 573 -28.11 25.70 -3.58
N MET A 574 -28.33 24.53 -4.18
CA MET A 574 -29.53 24.25 -4.98
C MET A 574 -30.68 23.76 -4.12
N ALA A 575 -30.37 23.01 -3.08
CA ALA A 575 -31.32 22.49 -2.10
C ALA A 575 -30.60 22.23 -0.76
N SER A 576 -31.32 22.43 0.35
CA SER A 576 -30.88 22.08 1.69
C SER A 576 -32.09 21.64 2.50
N GLY A 577 -32.04 20.47 3.12
CA GLY A 577 -33.19 19.92 3.86
C GLY A 577 -33.05 18.40 4.06
N THR A 578 -34.15 17.76 4.47
CA THR A 578 -34.17 16.29 4.54
C THR A 578 -34.10 15.66 3.15
N PRO A 579 -33.72 14.38 3.01
CA PRO A 579 -33.69 13.71 1.70
C PRO A 579 -35.00 13.83 0.93
N GLU A 580 -36.16 13.75 1.60
CA GLU A 580 -37.49 13.88 1.01
C GLU A 580 -37.79 15.30 0.53
N GLU A 581 -37.30 16.31 1.23
CA GLU A 581 -37.46 17.72 0.82
C GLU A 581 -36.59 18.02 -0.42
N VAL A 582 -35.34 17.55 -0.43
CA VAL A 582 -34.45 17.68 -1.57
C VAL A 582 -34.99 16.94 -2.80
N ALA A 583 -35.56 15.74 -2.63
CA ALA A 583 -36.17 14.95 -3.71
C ALA A 583 -37.36 15.66 -4.37
N LYS A 584 -38.06 16.53 -3.64
CA LYS A 584 -39.18 17.36 -4.20
C LYS A 584 -38.70 18.57 -4.98
N ASN A 585 -37.43 18.97 -4.83
CA ASN A 585 -36.88 20.15 -5.48
C ASN A 585 -36.49 19.87 -6.94
N LYS A 586 -37.33 20.34 -7.89
CA LYS A 586 -37.11 20.15 -9.32
C LYS A 586 -35.88 20.87 -9.89
N LYS A 587 -35.30 21.85 -9.18
CA LYS A 587 -34.08 22.55 -9.59
C LYS A 587 -32.83 21.77 -9.21
N SER A 588 -32.90 20.90 -8.21
CA SER A 588 -31.81 20.02 -7.79
C SER A 588 -31.71 18.82 -8.74
N ILE A 589 -30.53 18.65 -9.36
CA ILE A 589 -30.24 17.46 -10.19
C ILE A 589 -30.23 16.20 -9.31
N THR A 590 -29.63 16.29 -8.14
CA THR A 590 -29.65 15.21 -7.13
C THR A 590 -31.10 14.85 -6.74
N GLY A 591 -31.94 15.87 -6.49
CA GLY A 591 -33.36 15.66 -6.18
C GLY A 591 -34.13 14.96 -7.30
N GLN A 592 -33.80 15.25 -8.56
CA GLN A 592 -34.41 14.56 -9.72
C GLN A 592 -34.06 13.06 -9.75
N TYR A 593 -32.81 12.69 -9.39
CA TYR A 593 -32.41 11.26 -9.29
C TYR A 593 -33.03 10.60 -8.06
N LEU A 594 -33.01 11.24 -6.90
CA LEU A 594 -33.62 10.70 -5.67
C LEU A 594 -35.13 10.47 -5.80
N SER A 595 -35.84 11.33 -6.56
CA SER A 595 -37.28 11.18 -6.82
C SER A 595 -37.60 10.19 -7.93
N GLY A 596 -36.61 9.68 -8.66
CA GLY A 596 -36.81 8.85 -9.84
C GLY A 596 -37.27 9.59 -11.09
N ALA A 597 -37.38 10.94 -11.05
CA ALA A 597 -37.73 11.76 -12.23
C ALA A 597 -36.66 11.69 -13.32
N LYS A 598 -35.43 11.39 -12.92
CA LYS A 598 -34.29 11.14 -13.81
C LYS A 598 -33.62 9.82 -13.37
N SER A 599 -33.29 8.97 -14.33
CA SER A 599 -32.61 7.70 -14.07
C SER A 599 -31.74 7.31 -15.25
N ILE A 600 -30.73 6.46 -15.02
CA ILE A 600 -29.96 5.81 -16.09
C ILE A 600 -30.81 4.61 -16.57
N PRO A 601 -31.17 4.56 -17.87
CA PRO A 601 -32.03 3.50 -18.37
C PRO A 601 -31.31 2.14 -18.43
N VAL A 602 -32.05 1.06 -18.28
CA VAL A 602 -31.59 -0.28 -18.59
C VAL A 602 -31.61 -0.46 -20.11
N PRO A 603 -30.54 -0.95 -20.75
CA PRO A 603 -30.55 -1.21 -22.21
C PRO A 603 -31.63 -2.24 -22.57
N MET A 604 -32.41 -1.95 -23.64
CA MET A 604 -33.46 -2.88 -24.11
C MET A 604 -32.86 -4.15 -24.74
N GLU A 605 -31.71 -4.00 -25.37
CA GLU A 605 -30.98 -5.10 -25.99
C GLU A 605 -29.53 -5.08 -25.51
N ARG A 606 -28.97 -6.28 -25.24
CA ARG A 606 -27.55 -6.46 -24.88
C ARG A 606 -26.75 -6.78 -26.15
N ARG A 607 -25.52 -6.25 -26.23
CA ARG A 607 -24.61 -6.55 -27.33
C ARG A 607 -24.26 -8.03 -27.37
N VAL A 608 -24.37 -8.65 -28.53
CA VAL A 608 -24.04 -10.07 -28.73
C VAL A 608 -22.52 -10.28 -28.64
N GLY A 609 -21.74 -9.25 -29.00
CA GLY A 609 -20.28 -9.35 -29.16
C GLY A 609 -19.87 -10.03 -30.48
N ASN A 610 -18.59 -10.34 -30.62
CA ASN A 610 -18.03 -10.92 -31.87
C ASN A 610 -17.86 -12.46 -31.82
N GLY A 611 -18.39 -13.12 -30.79
CA GLY A 611 -18.31 -14.58 -30.59
C GLY A 611 -16.94 -15.10 -30.10
N ARG A 612 -15.95 -14.22 -29.94
CA ARG A 612 -14.61 -14.54 -29.41
C ARG A 612 -14.51 -14.20 -27.93
N PHE A 613 -13.53 -14.80 -27.27
CA PHE A 613 -13.30 -14.55 -25.85
C PHE A 613 -11.82 -14.72 -25.50
N ILE A 614 -11.38 -14.07 -24.44
CA ILE A 614 -10.15 -14.39 -23.74
C ILE A 614 -10.53 -15.30 -22.57
N GLU A 615 -9.81 -16.41 -22.39
CA GLU A 615 -10.06 -17.36 -21.32
C GLU A 615 -8.87 -17.44 -20.39
N VAL A 616 -9.09 -17.14 -19.12
CA VAL A 616 -8.13 -17.36 -18.03
C VAL A 616 -8.45 -18.69 -17.39
N LYS A 617 -7.45 -19.59 -17.26
CA LYS A 617 -7.61 -20.91 -16.63
C LYS A 617 -6.72 -21.05 -15.42
N GLY A 618 -7.28 -21.57 -14.35
CA GLY A 618 -6.52 -21.99 -13.17
C GLY A 618 -5.86 -20.83 -12.42
N ALA A 619 -6.49 -19.67 -12.36
CA ALA A 619 -6.01 -18.54 -11.59
C ALA A 619 -5.98 -18.86 -10.09
N SER A 620 -4.81 -18.77 -9.46
CA SER A 620 -4.59 -19.19 -8.06
C SER A 620 -3.68 -18.23 -7.30
N GLU A 621 -3.59 -16.97 -7.74
CA GLU A 621 -2.85 -15.93 -7.05
C GLU A 621 -3.65 -15.36 -5.90
N ASN A 622 -3.00 -15.04 -4.78
CA ASN A 622 -3.60 -14.54 -3.55
C ASN A 622 -4.76 -15.43 -3.08
N ASN A 623 -5.97 -14.87 -2.99
CA ASN A 623 -7.16 -15.60 -2.54
C ASN A 623 -7.91 -16.36 -3.64
N LEU A 624 -7.46 -16.31 -4.90
CA LEU A 624 -8.15 -17.00 -6.01
C LEU A 624 -8.02 -18.52 -5.90
N LYS A 625 -9.16 -19.23 -5.99
CA LYS A 625 -9.28 -20.67 -5.80
C LYS A 625 -9.37 -21.42 -7.13
N ASN A 626 -8.24 -21.47 -7.90
CA ASN A 626 -8.17 -22.15 -9.21
C ASN A 626 -9.27 -21.70 -10.18
N VAL A 627 -9.49 -20.40 -10.27
CA VAL A 627 -10.56 -19.78 -11.06
C VAL A 627 -10.32 -19.96 -12.56
N SER A 628 -11.37 -20.34 -13.28
CA SER A 628 -11.39 -20.33 -14.74
C SER A 628 -12.58 -19.51 -15.24
N VAL A 629 -12.33 -18.54 -16.12
CA VAL A 629 -13.36 -17.58 -16.56
C VAL A 629 -13.10 -17.11 -17.99
N LYS A 630 -14.19 -16.82 -18.70
CA LYS A 630 -14.17 -16.30 -20.09
C LYS A 630 -14.58 -14.83 -20.09
N PHE A 631 -13.83 -14.03 -20.82
CA PHE A 631 -14.12 -12.61 -21.07
C PHE A 631 -14.57 -12.46 -22.55
N PRO A 632 -15.87 -12.34 -22.83
CA PRO A 632 -16.37 -12.22 -24.20
C PRO A 632 -15.93 -10.90 -24.83
N LEU A 633 -15.43 -10.95 -26.08
CA LEU A 633 -14.92 -9.76 -26.78
C LEU A 633 -16.03 -8.98 -27.50
N GLY A 634 -15.82 -7.67 -27.67
CA GLY A 634 -16.79 -6.76 -28.31
C GLY A 634 -17.99 -6.43 -27.42
N LYS A 635 -17.81 -6.41 -26.12
CA LYS A 635 -18.84 -6.15 -25.09
C LYS A 635 -18.37 -5.17 -24.03
N LEU A 636 -19.33 -4.59 -23.32
CA LEU A 636 -19.11 -3.94 -22.03
C LEU A 636 -19.23 -5.01 -20.93
N ILE A 637 -18.12 -5.32 -20.29
CA ILE A 637 -18.01 -6.36 -19.25
C ILE A 637 -17.86 -5.69 -17.91
N ALA A 638 -18.69 -6.05 -16.91
CA ALA A 638 -18.52 -5.64 -15.53
C ALA A 638 -17.98 -6.79 -14.67
N VAL A 639 -16.86 -6.56 -14.00
CA VAL A 639 -16.32 -7.47 -12.98
C VAL A 639 -16.75 -6.95 -11.61
N THR A 640 -17.58 -7.72 -10.93
CA THR A 640 -18.27 -7.31 -9.70
C THR A 640 -17.96 -8.24 -8.53
N GLY A 641 -18.48 -7.94 -7.37
CA GLY A 641 -18.36 -8.76 -6.15
C GLY A 641 -17.97 -7.92 -4.94
N VAL A 642 -18.05 -8.50 -3.76
CA VAL A 642 -17.73 -7.85 -2.49
C VAL A 642 -16.27 -7.37 -2.43
N SER A 643 -15.98 -6.45 -1.51
CA SER A 643 -14.61 -5.98 -1.30
C SER A 643 -13.70 -7.14 -0.89
N GLY A 644 -12.49 -7.21 -1.48
CA GLY A 644 -11.54 -8.31 -1.21
C GLY A 644 -11.88 -9.65 -1.86
N SER A 645 -12.89 -9.77 -2.73
CA SER A 645 -13.27 -11.04 -3.39
C SER A 645 -12.27 -11.55 -4.45
N GLY A 646 -11.26 -10.75 -4.82
CA GLY A 646 -10.22 -11.15 -5.79
C GLY A 646 -10.34 -10.51 -7.18
N LYS A 647 -11.23 -9.54 -7.38
CA LYS A 647 -11.43 -8.83 -8.67
C LYS A 647 -10.14 -8.27 -9.23
N SER A 648 -9.44 -7.44 -8.46
CA SER A 648 -8.18 -6.80 -8.91
C SER A 648 -7.06 -7.82 -9.10
N THR A 649 -7.04 -8.92 -8.32
CA THR A 649 -6.10 -10.03 -8.52
C THR A 649 -6.32 -10.70 -9.87
N LEU A 650 -7.57 -11.00 -10.21
CA LEU A 650 -7.93 -11.65 -11.48
C LEU A 650 -7.66 -10.72 -12.68
N VAL A 651 -8.13 -9.47 -12.61
CA VAL A 651 -8.07 -8.53 -13.74
C VAL A 651 -6.69 -7.87 -13.84
N ASN A 652 -6.26 -7.16 -12.78
CA ASN A 652 -5.02 -6.38 -12.79
C ASN A 652 -3.78 -7.26 -12.57
N GLY A 653 -3.88 -8.27 -11.68
CA GLY A 653 -2.78 -9.16 -11.32
C GLY A 653 -2.46 -10.20 -12.38
N ILE A 654 -3.46 -10.75 -13.06
CA ILE A 654 -3.28 -11.85 -14.01
C ILE A 654 -3.60 -11.43 -15.45
N LEU A 655 -4.86 -11.10 -15.75
CA LEU A 655 -5.32 -10.85 -17.12
C LEU A 655 -4.56 -9.71 -17.78
N LYS A 656 -4.53 -8.55 -17.17
CA LYS A 656 -3.86 -7.34 -17.65
C LYS A 656 -2.37 -7.57 -17.89
N LYS A 657 -1.66 -8.13 -16.89
CA LYS A 657 -0.22 -8.38 -16.98
C LYS A 657 0.11 -9.38 -18.07
N LYS A 658 -0.70 -10.46 -18.22
CA LYS A 658 -0.48 -11.44 -19.27
C LYS A 658 -0.73 -10.87 -20.65
N ILE A 659 -1.77 -10.09 -20.84
CA ILE A 659 -2.02 -9.38 -22.12
C ILE A 659 -0.89 -8.39 -22.42
N ALA A 660 -0.46 -7.61 -21.42
CA ALA A 660 0.64 -6.66 -21.59
C ALA A 660 1.97 -7.36 -21.92
N GLN A 661 2.23 -8.52 -21.34
CA GLN A 661 3.41 -9.32 -21.64
C GLN A 661 3.44 -9.77 -23.12
N GLU A 662 2.32 -10.24 -23.66
CA GLU A 662 2.25 -10.74 -25.03
C GLU A 662 2.19 -9.61 -26.09
N LEU A 663 1.43 -8.54 -25.82
CA LEU A 663 1.26 -7.44 -26.79
C LEU A 663 2.37 -6.38 -26.72
N ASN A 664 2.73 -5.96 -25.50
CA ASN A 664 3.60 -4.81 -25.28
C ASN A 664 5.01 -5.21 -24.84
N ARG A 665 5.33 -6.51 -24.75
CA ARG A 665 6.59 -7.06 -24.22
C ARG A 665 6.93 -6.49 -22.84
N ASN A 666 5.90 -6.27 -22.00
CA ASN A 666 6.11 -5.82 -20.63
C ASN A 666 6.78 -6.94 -19.80
N SER A 667 7.72 -6.58 -18.95
CA SER A 667 8.47 -7.51 -18.13
C SER A 667 7.76 -7.90 -16.81
N GLU A 668 6.60 -7.31 -16.51
CA GLU A 668 5.87 -7.64 -15.27
C GLU A 668 5.33 -9.08 -15.31
N LYS A 669 5.67 -9.86 -14.29
CA LYS A 669 5.19 -11.24 -14.17
C LYS A 669 3.70 -11.27 -13.79
N PRO A 670 2.85 -11.98 -14.54
CA PRO A 670 1.46 -12.20 -14.15
C PRO A 670 1.38 -13.12 -12.92
N GLY A 671 0.34 -12.94 -12.11
CA GLY A 671 0.08 -13.81 -10.96
C GLY A 671 -0.11 -15.27 -11.34
N LYS A 672 -0.09 -16.18 -10.36
CA LYS A 672 -0.17 -17.63 -10.57
C LYS A 672 -1.43 -18.04 -11.32
N HIS A 673 -1.27 -18.67 -12.48
CA HIS A 673 -2.34 -19.18 -13.33
C HIS A 673 -1.81 -20.33 -14.20
N LYS A 674 -2.71 -21.13 -14.79
CA LYS A 674 -2.31 -22.21 -15.71
C LYS A 674 -2.10 -21.71 -17.12
N SER A 675 -3.05 -20.97 -17.68
CA SER A 675 -2.95 -20.41 -19.04
C SER A 675 -3.93 -19.26 -19.26
N VAL A 676 -3.60 -18.37 -20.19
CA VAL A 676 -4.51 -17.38 -20.77
C VAL A 676 -4.48 -17.55 -22.27
N THR A 677 -5.65 -17.72 -22.89
CA THR A 677 -5.80 -17.95 -24.33
C THR A 677 -6.74 -16.93 -24.95
N GLY A 678 -6.64 -16.68 -26.26
CA GLY A 678 -7.50 -15.73 -26.98
C GLY A 678 -6.93 -14.32 -27.10
N ILE A 679 -5.70 -14.08 -26.63
CA ILE A 679 -5.04 -12.76 -26.69
C ILE A 679 -4.76 -12.36 -28.14
N GLU A 680 -4.56 -13.31 -29.04
CA GLU A 680 -4.37 -13.10 -30.49
C GLU A 680 -5.55 -12.38 -31.18
N HIS A 681 -6.70 -12.29 -30.50
CA HIS A 681 -7.89 -11.60 -31.02
C HIS A 681 -7.90 -10.09 -30.77
N ILE A 682 -6.96 -9.59 -29.98
CA ILE A 682 -6.83 -8.18 -29.63
C ILE A 682 -5.50 -7.61 -30.14
N GLU A 683 -5.49 -6.31 -30.47
CA GLU A 683 -4.31 -5.62 -31.00
C GLU A 683 -3.70 -4.65 -29.99
N ARG A 684 -4.50 -4.14 -29.07
CA ARG A 684 -4.07 -3.12 -28.12
C ARG A 684 -4.72 -3.35 -26.76
N LEU A 685 -3.90 -3.24 -25.70
CA LEU A 685 -4.36 -3.11 -24.33
C LEU A 685 -4.29 -1.65 -23.92
N ILE A 686 -5.37 -1.13 -23.38
CA ILE A 686 -5.46 0.24 -22.85
C ILE A 686 -5.91 0.17 -21.41
N ASP A 687 -5.00 0.51 -20.51
CA ASP A 687 -5.22 0.52 -19.08
C ASP A 687 -5.53 1.94 -18.61
N ILE A 688 -6.67 2.12 -17.97
CA ILE A 688 -7.17 3.40 -17.48
C ILE A 688 -7.40 3.30 -15.97
N ASP A 689 -6.33 3.56 -15.23
CA ASP A 689 -6.32 3.58 -13.77
C ASP A 689 -6.43 5.01 -13.21
N GLN A 690 -6.56 5.12 -11.89
CA GLN A 690 -6.67 6.40 -11.17
C GLN A 690 -5.31 7.08 -10.92
N SER A 691 -4.19 6.55 -11.44
CA SER A 691 -2.88 7.16 -11.28
C SER A 691 -2.80 8.53 -11.96
N PRO A 692 -2.05 9.49 -11.41
CA PRO A 692 -1.93 10.82 -12.00
C PRO A 692 -1.43 10.78 -13.45
N ILE A 693 -1.91 11.69 -14.30
CA ILE A 693 -1.47 11.83 -15.70
C ILE A 693 -0.05 12.38 -15.85
N GLY A 694 0.60 12.68 -14.73
CA GLY A 694 2.00 13.11 -14.66
C GLY A 694 2.41 13.40 -13.21
N ARG A 695 3.72 13.27 -12.96
CA ARG A 695 4.29 13.42 -11.60
C ARG A 695 4.84 14.83 -11.33
N THR A 696 4.82 15.70 -12.31
CA THR A 696 5.38 17.05 -12.21
C THR A 696 4.33 18.10 -12.52
N PRO A 697 4.46 19.35 -12.02
CA PRO A 697 3.57 20.46 -12.34
C PRO A 697 3.54 20.83 -13.82
N ARG A 698 4.49 20.36 -14.62
CA ARG A 698 4.56 20.57 -16.08
C ARG A 698 3.56 19.74 -16.85
N SER A 699 3.17 18.59 -16.31
CA SER A 699 2.11 17.78 -16.89
C SER A 699 0.77 18.44 -16.63
N ASN A 700 -0.06 18.57 -17.67
CA ASN A 700 -1.39 19.17 -17.61
C ASN A 700 -2.31 18.55 -18.67
N PRO A 701 -3.62 18.81 -18.65
CA PRO A 701 -4.59 18.33 -19.63
C PRO A 701 -4.17 18.54 -21.07
N ALA A 702 -3.70 19.75 -21.42
CA ALA A 702 -3.31 20.09 -22.78
C ALA A 702 -2.09 19.32 -23.28
N THR A 703 -1.09 19.08 -22.41
CA THR A 703 0.10 18.30 -22.78
C THR A 703 -0.21 16.83 -22.88
N TYR A 704 -1.01 16.29 -21.97
CA TYR A 704 -1.33 14.87 -21.92
C TYR A 704 -2.16 14.41 -23.14
N THR A 705 -3.15 15.20 -23.53
CA THR A 705 -4.01 14.93 -24.71
C THR A 705 -3.35 15.31 -26.04
N GLY A 706 -2.15 15.90 -25.99
CA GLY A 706 -1.45 16.38 -27.17
C GLY A 706 -2.10 17.59 -27.86
N VAL A 707 -3.06 18.26 -27.23
CA VAL A 707 -3.67 19.52 -27.69
C VAL A 707 -2.63 20.63 -27.71
N PHE A 708 -1.76 20.65 -26.72
CA PHE A 708 -0.76 21.71 -26.55
C PHE A 708 0.22 21.79 -27.73
N ASP A 709 0.54 20.66 -28.36
CA ASP A 709 1.38 20.63 -29.55
C ASP A 709 0.76 21.38 -30.72
N ASP A 710 -0.56 21.20 -30.93
CA ASP A 710 -1.31 21.88 -31.97
C ASP A 710 -1.49 23.37 -31.66
N ILE A 711 -1.67 23.73 -30.38
CA ILE A 711 -1.72 25.13 -29.93
C ILE A 711 -0.40 25.84 -30.18
N ARG A 712 0.73 25.21 -29.87
CA ARG A 712 2.08 25.77 -30.11
C ARG A 712 2.34 25.97 -31.63
N ASP A 713 1.91 25.02 -32.47
CA ASP A 713 1.99 25.16 -33.91
C ASP A 713 1.14 26.35 -34.41
N LEU A 714 -0.05 26.53 -33.85
CA LEU A 714 -0.93 27.68 -34.18
C LEU A 714 -0.25 29.01 -33.82
N PHE A 715 0.32 29.14 -32.61
CA PHE A 715 1.01 30.36 -32.19
C PHE A 715 2.25 30.64 -33.05
N ALA A 716 3.02 29.62 -33.44
CA ALA A 716 4.15 29.79 -34.38
C ALA A 716 3.73 30.28 -35.77
N GLN A 717 2.46 30.09 -36.17
CA GLN A 717 1.92 30.56 -37.46
C GLN A 717 1.36 31.96 -37.42
N THR A 718 1.23 32.58 -36.25
CA THR A 718 0.80 33.98 -36.14
C THR A 718 1.76 34.95 -36.83
N ASN A 719 1.27 36.06 -37.33
CA ASN A 719 2.08 37.06 -38.02
C ASN A 719 3.20 37.59 -37.11
N GLU A 720 2.86 37.86 -35.85
CA GLU A 720 3.80 38.38 -34.86
C GLU A 720 4.93 37.37 -34.56
N ALA A 721 4.63 36.09 -34.38
CA ALA A 721 5.65 35.03 -34.19
C ALA A 721 6.57 34.93 -35.42
N LYS A 722 6.01 35.00 -36.64
CA LYS A 722 6.79 34.96 -37.89
C LYS A 722 7.73 36.16 -38.03
N ILE A 723 7.27 37.34 -37.71
CA ILE A 723 8.10 38.58 -37.74
C ILE A 723 9.28 38.47 -36.79
N ARG A 724 9.05 37.90 -35.59
CA ARG A 724 10.09 37.68 -34.56
C ARG A 724 10.95 36.46 -34.80
N GLY A 725 10.65 35.65 -35.82
CA GLY A 725 11.33 34.38 -36.08
C GLY A 725 11.08 33.28 -35.04
N TYR A 726 9.96 33.33 -34.30
CA TYR A 726 9.61 32.40 -33.24
C TYR A 726 9.09 31.10 -33.83
N LYS A 727 9.75 30.00 -33.49
CA LYS A 727 9.36 28.65 -33.87
C LYS A 727 8.51 28.00 -32.75
N LYS A 728 7.89 26.85 -33.02
CA LYS A 728 7.08 26.04 -32.07
C LYS A 728 7.75 25.87 -30.69
N GLY A 729 9.09 25.71 -30.66
CA GLY A 729 9.84 25.55 -29.40
C GLY A 729 9.76 26.77 -28.49
N ARG A 730 9.57 28.00 -29.02
CA ARG A 730 9.42 29.22 -28.24
C ARG A 730 8.22 29.20 -27.31
N PHE A 731 7.15 28.55 -27.74
CA PHE A 731 5.90 28.44 -27.01
C PHE A 731 5.83 27.20 -26.10
N SER A 732 6.96 26.54 -25.84
CA SER A 732 7.08 25.42 -24.90
C SER A 732 7.65 25.90 -23.56
N PHE A 733 6.96 25.64 -22.47
CA PHE A 733 7.47 25.88 -21.12
C PHE A 733 8.54 24.84 -20.69
N ASN A 734 8.76 23.78 -21.47
CA ASN A 734 9.78 22.76 -21.21
C ASN A 734 11.16 23.08 -21.85
N VAL A 735 11.20 24.01 -22.81
CA VAL A 735 12.39 24.31 -23.62
C VAL A 735 12.90 25.70 -23.29
N LYS A 736 14.22 25.86 -23.19
CA LYS A 736 14.85 27.18 -22.98
C LYS A 736 14.52 28.14 -24.12
N GLY A 737 14.45 29.43 -23.80
CA GLY A 737 14.22 30.51 -24.75
C GLY A 737 12.85 31.16 -24.64
N GLY A 738 11.75 30.41 -24.37
CA GLY A 738 10.41 31.00 -24.19
C GLY A 738 9.87 30.89 -22.78
N ARG A 739 10.43 29.98 -21.99
CA ARG A 739 9.99 29.73 -20.61
C ARG A 739 10.56 30.74 -19.63
N CYS A 740 9.94 30.89 -18.48
CA CYS A 740 10.54 31.59 -17.34
C CYS A 740 11.71 30.76 -16.82
N GLU A 741 12.92 31.33 -16.81
CA GLU A 741 14.11 30.58 -16.35
C GLU A 741 14.20 30.51 -14.80
N ALA A 742 13.55 31.43 -14.06
CA ALA A 742 13.54 31.41 -12.60
C ALA A 742 12.84 30.14 -12.04
N CYS A 743 11.69 29.75 -12.61
CA CYS A 743 10.98 28.52 -12.24
C CYS A 743 11.21 27.40 -13.28
N SER A 744 12.08 27.58 -14.26
CA SER A 744 12.32 26.63 -15.35
C SER A 744 11.05 26.18 -16.09
N GLY A 745 10.00 27.00 -16.09
CA GLY A 745 8.72 26.74 -16.75
C GLY A 745 7.68 26.02 -15.88
N ASP A 746 7.96 25.78 -14.59
CA ASP A 746 7.00 25.16 -13.67
C ASP A 746 5.85 26.09 -13.28
N GLY A 747 6.07 27.42 -13.29
CA GLY A 747 5.13 28.43 -12.82
C GLY A 747 5.12 28.57 -11.29
N ILE A 748 5.61 27.57 -10.59
CA ILE A 748 5.67 27.48 -9.13
C ILE A 748 7.10 27.13 -8.70
N ILE A 749 7.43 27.48 -7.47
CA ILE A 749 8.69 27.11 -6.81
C ILE A 749 8.37 26.15 -5.68
N LYS A 750 9.02 25.00 -5.68
CA LYS A 750 8.92 24.01 -4.60
C LYS A 750 9.87 24.40 -3.47
N ILE A 751 9.35 24.59 -2.29
CA ILE A 751 10.11 24.80 -1.06
C ILE A 751 10.11 23.49 -0.30
N GLU A 752 11.26 22.81 -0.25
CA GLU A 752 11.41 21.54 0.46
C GLU A 752 11.50 21.80 1.97
N MET A 753 10.59 21.19 2.71
CA MET A 753 10.51 21.27 4.16
C MET A 753 10.89 19.91 4.76
N HIS A 754 12.06 19.79 5.40
CA HIS A 754 12.62 18.52 5.87
C HIS A 754 11.72 17.69 6.80
N PHE A 755 10.77 18.31 7.52
CA PHE A 755 9.87 17.63 8.47
C PHE A 755 8.38 17.88 8.21
N LEU A 756 8.05 18.68 7.19
CA LEU A 756 6.69 19.06 6.81
C LEU A 756 6.47 18.75 5.32
N PRO A 757 5.23 18.65 4.86
CA PRO A 757 4.95 18.58 3.43
C PRO A 757 5.56 19.74 2.66
N ASP A 758 6.07 19.46 1.47
CA ASP A 758 6.64 20.49 0.60
C ASP A 758 5.60 21.57 0.29
N VAL A 759 6.02 22.81 0.32
CA VAL A 759 5.17 23.97 0.00
C VAL A 759 5.45 24.42 -1.43
N TYR A 760 4.39 24.66 -2.18
CA TYR A 760 4.46 25.18 -3.55
C TYR A 760 3.95 26.63 -3.58
N VAL A 761 4.81 27.54 -3.98
CA VAL A 761 4.44 28.98 -4.11
C VAL A 761 4.53 29.42 -5.56
N PRO A 762 3.66 30.35 -6.03
CA PRO A 762 3.79 30.92 -7.35
C PRO A 762 5.17 31.56 -7.56
N CYS A 763 5.72 31.41 -8.75
CA CYS A 763 7.00 32.02 -9.09
C CYS A 763 6.89 33.56 -9.08
N GLU A 764 7.73 34.25 -8.33
CA GLU A 764 7.71 35.72 -8.19
C GLU A 764 8.04 36.47 -9.50
N VAL A 765 8.74 35.80 -10.43
CA VAL A 765 9.16 36.42 -11.71
C VAL A 765 8.07 36.32 -12.76
N CYS A 766 7.44 35.15 -12.90
CA CYS A 766 6.41 34.94 -13.93
C CYS A 766 4.98 34.94 -13.37
N HIS A 767 4.78 35.08 -12.08
CA HIS A 767 3.50 35.07 -11.40
C HIS A 767 2.58 33.89 -11.84
N GLY A 768 3.18 32.68 -12.03
CA GLY A 768 2.44 31.49 -12.44
C GLY A 768 2.31 31.28 -13.95
N THR A 769 2.62 32.27 -14.80
CA THR A 769 2.41 32.20 -16.26
C THR A 769 3.34 31.24 -17.00
N ARG A 770 4.43 30.76 -16.37
CA ARG A 770 5.43 29.81 -16.91
C ARG A 770 6.33 30.36 -18.03
N TYR A 771 6.04 31.50 -18.63
CA TYR A 771 6.74 32.10 -19.77
C TYR A 771 7.44 33.39 -19.41
N ASN A 772 8.41 33.76 -20.27
CA ASN A 772 8.98 35.10 -20.22
C ASN A 772 8.06 36.12 -20.89
N SER A 773 8.29 37.41 -20.60
CA SER A 773 7.46 38.52 -21.10
C SER A 773 7.37 38.58 -22.62
N GLU A 774 8.49 38.38 -23.31
CA GLU A 774 8.58 38.42 -24.78
C GLU A 774 7.70 37.36 -25.45
N THR A 775 7.58 36.16 -24.89
CA THR A 775 6.73 35.09 -25.42
C THR A 775 5.25 35.43 -25.20
N LEU A 776 4.92 36.12 -24.09
CA LEU A 776 3.55 36.51 -23.73
C LEU A 776 3.03 37.68 -24.60
N GLU A 777 3.90 38.39 -25.29
CA GLU A 777 3.47 39.44 -26.23
C GLU A 777 2.77 38.89 -27.45
N VAL A 778 3.10 37.66 -27.88
CA VAL A 778 2.46 37.02 -29.05
C VAL A 778 1.04 36.60 -28.69
N ARG A 779 0.07 37.06 -29.48
CA ARG A 779 -1.35 36.82 -29.25
C ARG A 779 -2.05 36.15 -30.43
N TYR A 780 -3.01 35.25 -30.11
CA TYR A 780 -3.96 34.68 -31.05
C TYR A 780 -5.39 35.00 -30.58
N LYS A 781 -6.19 35.67 -31.45
CA LYS A 781 -7.51 36.22 -31.10
C LYS A 781 -7.51 37.01 -29.78
N GLY A 782 -6.46 37.80 -29.54
CA GLY A 782 -6.33 38.64 -28.37
C GLY A 782 -5.79 38.00 -27.12
N LYS A 783 -5.60 36.66 -27.10
CA LYS A 783 -5.07 35.90 -25.95
C LYS A 783 -3.63 35.40 -26.18
N ASN A 784 -2.78 35.49 -25.16
CA ASN A 784 -1.45 34.94 -25.18
C ASN A 784 -1.45 33.43 -24.76
N ILE A 785 -0.30 32.78 -24.84
CA ILE A 785 -0.19 31.34 -24.61
C ILE A 785 -0.51 30.93 -23.15
N ALA A 786 -0.22 31.80 -22.15
CA ALA A 786 -0.57 31.54 -20.76
C ALA A 786 -2.08 31.69 -20.52
N GLU A 787 -2.70 32.74 -21.06
CA GLU A 787 -4.15 32.97 -21.01
C GLU A 787 -4.94 31.81 -21.67
N ILE A 788 -4.33 31.14 -22.67
CA ILE A 788 -4.91 29.91 -23.27
C ILE A 788 -4.80 28.72 -22.30
N LEU A 789 -3.71 28.58 -21.60
CA LEU A 789 -3.55 27.49 -20.60
C LEU A 789 -4.48 27.70 -19.40
N ASP A 790 -4.77 28.94 -19.02
CA ASP A 790 -5.70 29.28 -17.94
C ASP A 790 -7.19 29.17 -18.35
N MET A 791 -7.45 28.98 -19.64
CA MET A 791 -8.79 28.82 -20.17
C MET A 791 -9.40 27.46 -19.75
N THR A 792 -10.68 27.48 -19.36
CA THR A 792 -11.41 26.23 -19.14
C THR A 792 -11.58 25.44 -20.43
N VAL A 793 -11.76 24.14 -20.33
CA VAL A 793 -12.05 23.31 -21.51
C VAL A 793 -13.34 23.75 -22.20
N ASP A 794 -14.37 24.16 -21.44
CA ASP A 794 -15.62 24.68 -22.01
C ASP A 794 -15.39 25.94 -22.86
N ASP A 795 -14.65 26.93 -22.34
CA ASP A 795 -14.30 28.13 -23.09
C ASP A 795 -13.40 27.81 -24.31
N ALA A 796 -12.50 26.86 -24.15
CA ALA A 796 -11.57 26.45 -25.21
C ALA A 796 -12.27 25.78 -26.39
N VAL A 797 -13.36 25.04 -26.18
CA VAL A 797 -14.18 24.46 -27.24
C VAL A 797 -14.70 25.58 -28.15
N ASP A 798 -15.27 26.63 -27.58
CA ASP A 798 -15.83 27.75 -28.34
C ASP A 798 -14.72 28.58 -28.99
N PHE A 799 -13.62 28.83 -28.26
CA PHE A 799 -12.50 29.64 -28.76
C PHE A 799 -11.82 29.03 -29.99
N PHE A 800 -11.64 27.70 -29.97
CA PHE A 800 -10.98 26.94 -31.03
C PHE A 800 -11.94 26.32 -32.04
N ALA A 801 -13.24 26.63 -32.02
CA ALA A 801 -14.25 26.05 -32.91
C ALA A 801 -13.85 26.08 -34.40
N ALA A 802 -13.16 27.18 -34.85
CA ALA A 802 -12.68 27.32 -36.23
C ALA A 802 -11.43 26.49 -36.57
N ILE A 803 -10.82 25.75 -35.61
CA ILE A 803 -9.62 24.94 -35.80
C ILE A 803 -9.94 23.47 -35.50
N PRO A 804 -10.38 22.68 -36.49
CA PRO A 804 -10.91 21.34 -36.29
C PRO A 804 -9.98 20.39 -35.54
N LYS A 805 -8.65 20.52 -35.75
CA LYS A 805 -7.63 19.68 -35.11
C LYS A 805 -7.57 19.89 -33.59
N ILE A 806 -7.68 21.14 -33.14
CA ILE A 806 -7.68 21.50 -31.72
C ILE A 806 -9.08 21.24 -31.14
N ALA A 807 -10.13 21.75 -31.82
CA ALA A 807 -11.51 21.63 -31.37
C ALA A 807 -11.93 20.21 -31.07
N ARG A 808 -11.57 19.23 -31.93
CA ARG A 808 -11.87 17.81 -31.71
C ARG A 808 -11.26 17.30 -30.41
N LYS A 809 -9.99 17.57 -30.14
CA LYS A 809 -9.30 17.09 -28.93
C LYS A 809 -9.84 17.74 -27.67
N VAL A 810 -10.14 19.04 -27.72
CA VAL A 810 -10.75 19.74 -26.57
C VAL A 810 -12.17 19.24 -26.32
N GLN A 811 -12.94 18.98 -27.37
CA GLN A 811 -14.29 18.41 -27.28
C GLN A 811 -14.27 17.05 -26.57
N THR A 812 -13.29 16.16 -26.83
CA THR A 812 -13.22 14.87 -26.12
C THR A 812 -13.00 15.03 -24.62
N ILE A 813 -12.32 16.07 -24.17
CA ILE A 813 -12.16 16.37 -22.74
C ILE A 813 -13.50 16.83 -22.14
N LYS A 814 -14.26 17.64 -22.89
CA LYS A 814 -15.61 18.06 -22.48
C LYS A 814 -16.58 16.86 -22.43
N ASP A 815 -16.51 15.97 -23.40
CA ASP A 815 -17.40 14.79 -23.51
C ASP A 815 -17.29 13.85 -22.30
N VAL A 816 -16.11 13.74 -21.68
CA VAL A 816 -15.90 12.98 -20.45
C VAL A 816 -16.29 13.74 -19.18
N GLY A 817 -16.93 14.92 -19.30
CA GLY A 817 -17.39 15.71 -18.16
C GLY A 817 -16.33 16.58 -17.47
N LEU A 818 -15.21 16.89 -18.15
CA LEU A 818 -14.11 17.72 -17.62
C LEU A 818 -14.10 19.14 -18.21
N GLY A 819 -15.26 19.66 -18.58
CA GLY A 819 -15.42 21.01 -19.15
C GLY A 819 -14.93 22.14 -18.26
N TYR A 820 -15.02 21.96 -16.95
CA TYR A 820 -14.63 22.95 -15.94
C TYR A 820 -13.11 23.01 -15.67
N VAL A 821 -12.36 22.00 -16.06
CA VAL A 821 -10.90 21.92 -15.83
C VAL A 821 -10.19 22.88 -16.76
N THR A 822 -9.13 23.58 -16.29
CA THR A 822 -8.33 24.43 -17.16
C THR A 822 -7.31 23.62 -17.97
N LEU A 823 -7.00 24.06 -19.18
CA LEU A 823 -6.06 23.37 -20.08
C LEU A 823 -4.66 23.21 -19.46
N GLY A 824 -4.22 24.19 -18.67
CA GLY A 824 -2.92 24.23 -18.00
C GLY A 824 -2.90 23.75 -16.56
N GLN A 825 -4.01 23.23 -16.02
CA GLN A 825 -4.09 22.76 -14.64
C GLN A 825 -3.01 21.70 -14.37
N PRO A 826 -2.17 21.86 -13.32
CA PRO A 826 -1.16 20.87 -13.01
C PRO A 826 -1.77 19.48 -12.76
N ALA A 827 -1.15 18.42 -13.32
CA ALA A 827 -1.60 17.05 -13.14
C ALA A 827 -1.69 16.62 -11.68
N THR A 828 -0.87 17.21 -10.81
CA THR A 828 -0.82 16.95 -9.37
C THR A 828 -2.02 17.49 -8.59
N THR A 829 -2.80 18.38 -9.18
CA THR A 829 -4.02 18.98 -8.58
C THR A 829 -5.30 18.28 -9.03
N LEU A 830 -5.22 17.38 -10.01
CA LEU A 830 -6.35 16.57 -10.46
C LEU A 830 -6.66 15.46 -9.46
N SER A 831 -7.94 15.22 -9.19
CA SER A 831 -8.39 14.04 -8.46
C SER A 831 -8.12 12.76 -9.26
N GLY A 832 -8.13 11.59 -8.60
CA GLY A 832 -7.95 10.31 -9.27
C GLY A 832 -8.96 10.07 -10.38
N GLY A 833 -10.24 10.40 -10.14
CA GLY A 833 -11.30 10.29 -11.13
C GLY A 833 -11.15 11.28 -12.32
N GLU A 834 -10.68 12.50 -12.07
CA GLU A 834 -10.37 13.46 -13.14
C GLU A 834 -9.19 12.99 -14.00
N ALA A 835 -8.13 12.46 -13.37
CA ALA A 835 -6.98 11.90 -14.06
C ALA A 835 -7.41 10.71 -14.94
N GLN A 836 -8.25 9.83 -14.44
CA GLN A 836 -8.79 8.67 -15.17
C GLN A 836 -9.63 9.12 -16.37
N ARG A 837 -10.54 10.07 -16.19
CA ARG A 837 -11.35 10.63 -17.31
C ARG A 837 -10.48 11.35 -18.33
N MET A 838 -9.38 11.98 -17.91
CA MET A 838 -8.43 12.61 -18.82
C MET A 838 -7.72 11.57 -19.69
N LYS A 839 -7.35 10.40 -19.12
CA LYS A 839 -6.81 9.27 -19.88
C LYS A 839 -7.84 8.77 -20.91
N LEU A 840 -9.09 8.63 -20.50
CA LEU A 840 -10.19 8.24 -21.39
C LEU A 840 -10.37 9.23 -22.54
N ALA A 841 -10.35 10.55 -22.26
CA ALA A 841 -10.43 11.59 -23.29
C ALA A 841 -9.30 11.49 -24.32
N SER A 842 -8.09 11.13 -23.87
CA SER A 842 -6.95 10.95 -24.78
C SER A 842 -7.10 9.75 -25.74
N GLU A 843 -7.91 8.76 -25.40
CA GLU A 843 -8.20 7.63 -26.29
C GLU A 843 -9.34 7.91 -27.27
N LEU A 844 -10.33 8.73 -26.87
CA LEU A 844 -11.50 9.07 -27.71
C LEU A 844 -11.19 9.71 -29.07
N HIS A 845 -10.10 10.47 -29.16
CA HIS A 845 -9.73 11.10 -30.43
C HIS A 845 -8.91 10.20 -31.36
N LYS A 846 -8.45 9.04 -30.88
CA LYS A 846 -7.69 8.06 -31.67
C LYS A 846 -8.66 7.23 -32.53
N ARG A 847 -8.15 6.78 -33.68
CA ARG A 847 -8.96 5.92 -34.57
C ARG A 847 -9.14 4.54 -33.92
N SER A 848 -10.40 4.12 -33.77
CA SER A 848 -10.73 2.78 -33.31
C SER A 848 -10.44 1.74 -34.40
N THR A 849 -9.86 0.60 -33.98
CA THR A 849 -9.67 -0.59 -34.85
C THR A 849 -10.72 -1.66 -34.59
N GLY A 850 -11.55 -1.50 -33.55
CA GLY A 850 -12.51 -2.51 -33.09
C GLY A 850 -11.88 -3.73 -32.43
N LYS A 851 -10.57 -3.70 -32.13
CA LYS A 851 -9.82 -4.78 -31.50
C LYS A 851 -9.02 -4.34 -30.29
N SER A 852 -9.38 -3.20 -29.70
CA SER A 852 -8.77 -2.72 -28.48
C SER A 852 -9.47 -3.34 -27.26
N PHE A 853 -8.68 -3.66 -26.23
CA PHE A 853 -9.16 -4.13 -24.93
C PHE A 853 -8.90 -3.04 -23.90
N TYR A 854 -9.96 -2.44 -23.40
CA TYR A 854 -9.92 -1.40 -22.36
C TYR A 854 -10.14 -2.03 -20.99
N ILE A 855 -9.31 -1.68 -20.02
CA ILE A 855 -9.50 -2.03 -18.61
C ILE A 855 -9.64 -0.74 -17.81
N LEU A 856 -10.75 -0.61 -17.08
CA LEU A 856 -11.02 0.52 -16.20
C LEU A 856 -11.25 0.00 -14.78
N ASP A 857 -10.56 0.58 -13.82
CA ASP A 857 -10.70 0.24 -12.41
C ASP A 857 -11.50 1.32 -11.71
N GLU A 858 -12.71 0.97 -11.25
CA GLU A 858 -13.66 1.85 -10.56
C GLU A 858 -13.84 3.24 -11.21
N PRO A 859 -14.23 3.31 -12.50
CA PRO A 859 -14.29 4.58 -13.23
C PRO A 859 -15.36 5.57 -12.73
N THR A 860 -16.28 5.14 -11.87
CA THR A 860 -17.33 5.98 -11.30
C THR A 860 -16.95 6.67 -10.00
N THR A 861 -15.74 6.44 -9.52
CA THR A 861 -15.21 7.03 -8.28
C THR A 861 -15.33 8.57 -8.32
N GLY A 862 -15.97 9.14 -7.31
CA GLY A 862 -16.14 10.60 -7.18
C GLY A 862 -17.12 11.23 -8.17
N LEU A 863 -17.97 10.44 -8.82
CA LEU A 863 -18.93 10.90 -9.80
C LEU A 863 -20.35 10.94 -9.27
N HIS A 864 -21.01 12.06 -9.49
CA HIS A 864 -22.46 12.15 -9.36
C HIS A 864 -23.16 11.31 -10.45
N THR A 865 -24.36 10.80 -10.17
CA THR A 865 -25.12 9.95 -11.10
C THR A 865 -25.30 10.58 -12.50
N ASP A 866 -25.39 11.90 -12.62
CA ASP A 866 -25.44 12.59 -13.93
C ASP A 866 -24.11 12.50 -14.70
N ASP A 867 -22.98 12.58 -13.98
CA ASP A 867 -21.64 12.40 -14.57
C ASP A 867 -21.42 10.93 -14.98
N ILE A 868 -21.96 9.97 -14.20
CA ILE A 868 -21.95 8.53 -14.56
C ILE A 868 -22.72 8.30 -15.86
N ALA A 869 -23.89 8.93 -16.02
CA ALA A 869 -24.67 8.82 -17.26
C ALA A 869 -23.88 9.34 -18.49
N ARG A 870 -23.07 10.38 -18.33
CA ARG A 870 -22.18 10.89 -19.39
C ARG A 870 -21.02 9.93 -19.68
N LEU A 871 -20.39 9.39 -18.63
CA LEU A 871 -19.31 8.42 -18.74
C LEU A 871 -19.79 7.14 -19.47
N LEU A 872 -20.98 6.64 -19.11
CA LEU A 872 -21.56 5.45 -19.76
C LEU A 872 -21.70 5.61 -21.26
N LYS A 873 -22.17 6.79 -21.74
CA LYS A 873 -22.26 7.07 -23.19
C LYS A 873 -20.91 6.94 -23.90
N VAL A 874 -19.82 7.28 -23.20
CA VAL A 874 -18.47 7.13 -23.73
C VAL A 874 -18.04 5.67 -23.77
N LEU A 875 -18.29 4.91 -22.69
CA LEU A 875 -17.95 3.49 -22.63
C LEU A 875 -18.77 2.66 -23.63
N GLU A 876 -20.05 2.95 -23.76
CA GLU A 876 -20.94 2.36 -24.75
C GLU A 876 -20.44 2.60 -26.18
N ARG A 877 -20.04 3.83 -26.50
CA ARG A 877 -19.46 4.17 -27.81
C ARG A 877 -18.23 3.33 -28.13
N PHE A 878 -17.31 3.10 -27.17
CA PHE A 878 -16.18 2.22 -27.39
C PHE A 878 -16.61 0.78 -27.68
N ALA A 879 -17.59 0.27 -26.96
CA ALA A 879 -18.13 -1.08 -27.19
C ALA A 879 -18.87 -1.16 -28.54
N ASP A 880 -19.62 -0.13 -28.94
CA ASP A 880 -20.31 -0.03 -30.24
C ASP A 880 -19.33 0.01 -31.42
N ASP A 881 -18.14 0.60 -31.22
CA ASP A 881 -17.03 0.56 -32.19
C ASP A 881 -16.36 -0.84 -32.28
N GLY A 882 -16.87 -1.86 -31.60
CA GLY A 882 -16.40 -3.25 -31.63
C GLY A 882 -15.29 -3.58 -30.64
N ASN A 883 -14.86 -2.63 -29.82
CA ASN A 883 -13.84 -2.86 -28.78
C ASN A 883 -14.44 -3.60 -27.60
N THR A 884 -13.58 -4.18 -26.77
CA THR A 884 -13.96 -4.76 -25.49
C THR A 884 -13.67 -3.76 -24.40
N VAL A 885 -14.66 -3.47 -23.57
CA VAL A 885 -14.53 -2.58 -22.42
C VAL A 885 -14.80 -3.39 -21.13
N LEU A 886 -13.77 -3.58 -20.32
CA LEU A 886 -13.88 -4.26 -19.04
C LEU A 886 -13.79 -3.21 -17.92
N VAL A 887 -14.79 -3.18 -17.07
CA VAL A 887 -14.85 -2.30 -15.89
C VAL A 887 -14.87 -3.15 -14.61
N ILE A 888 -14.04 -2.83 -13.63
CA ILE A 888 -14.19 -3.32 -12.26
C ILE A 888 -15.09 -2.31 -11.58
N GLU A 889 -16.27 -2.73 -11.11
CA GLU A 889 -17.27 -1.79 -10.62
C GLU A 889 -18.13 -2.31 -9.46
N HIS A 890 -18.57 -1.36 -8.66
CA HIS A 890 -19.53 -1.55 -7.58
C HIS A 890 -20.84 -0.77 -7.79
N ASN A 891 -20.81 0.23 -8.65
CA ASN A 891 -21.98 1.07 -8.93
C ASN A 891 -23.03 0.30 -9.73
N LEU A 892 -24.20 0.11 -9.15
CA LEU A 892 -25.29 -0.66 -9.74
C LEU A 892 -25.84 -0.06 -11.04
N ASP A 893 -25.75 1.26 -11.22
CA ASP A 893 -26.18 1.91 -12.45
C ASP A 893 -25.27 1.59 -13.63
N VAL A 894 -23.97 1.38 -13.40
CA VAL A 894 -23.05 0.87 -14.42
C VAL A 894 -23.25 -0.62 -14.64
N ILE A 895 -23.37 -1.40 -13.56
CA ILE A 895 -23.51 -2.85 -13.63
C ILE A 895 -24.78 -3.25 -14.42
N LYS A 896 -25.90 -2.56 -14.20
CA LYS A 896 -27.15 -2.84 -14.94
C LYS A 896 -27.08 -2.54 -16.45
N THR A 897 -26.14 -1.67 -16.87
CA THR A 897 -25.94 -1.34 -18.30
C THR A 897 -24.95 -2.28 -19.00
N ALA A 898 -24.18 -3.08 -18.27
CA ALA A 898 -23.20 -4.01 -18.84
C ALA A 898 -23.85 -5.09 -19.70
N ASP A 899 -23.15 -5.56 -20.73
CA ASP A 899 -23.58 -6.67 -21.58
C ASP A 899 -23.29 -8.04 -20.94
N HIS A 900 -22.27 -8.08 -20.07
CA HIS A 900 -21.83 -9.30 -19.38
C HIS A 900 -21.25 -8.96 -18.01
N ILE A 901 -21.61 -9.74 -17.01
CA ILE A 901 -21.12 -9.62 -15.65
C ILE A 901 -20.27 -10.85 -15.31
N ILE A 902 -19.22 -10.64 -14.56
CA ILE A 902 -18.42 -11.67 -13.88
C ILE A 902 -18.41 -11.31 -12.41
N ASP A 903 -19.15 -12.06 -11.59
CA ASP A 903 -19.30 -11.78 -10.16
C ASP A 903 -18.43 -12.72 -9.32
N LEU A 904 -17.53 -12.13 -8.53
CA LEU A 904 -16.59 -12.84 -7.66
C LEU A 904 -17.08 -12.78 -6.19
N GLY A 905 -16.88 -13.89 -5.50
CA GLY A 905 -17.29 -13.97 -4.10
C GLY A 905 -17.08 -15.37 -3.52
N PRO A 906 -17.99 -15.80 -2.63
CA PRO A 906 -19.11 -15.02 -2.06
C PRO A 906 -18.67 -13.93 -1.07
N GLU A 907 -17.54 -14.13 -0.38
CA GLU A 907 -17.00 -13.24 0.64
C GLU A 907 -15.68 -12.57 0.18
N GLY A 908 -15.08 -11.75 1.06
CA GLY A 908 -13.73 -11.23 0.90
C GLY A 908 -12.66 -12.18 1.46
N GLY A 909 -11.38 -11.98 1.08
CA GLY A 909 -10.26 -12.74 1.63
C GLY A 909 -10.35 -14.25 1.38
N VAL A 910 -10.08 -15.04 2.40
CA VAL A 910 -10.09 -16.52 2.31
C VAL A 910 -11.48 -17.07 1.95
N GLY A 911 -12.55 -16.42 2.39
CA GLY A 911 -13.92 -16.78 2.05
C GLY A 911 -14.34 -16.48 0.61
N GLY A 912 -13.52 -15.72 -0.14
CA GLY A 912 -13.74 -15.34 -1.53
C GLY A 912 -12.95 -16.15 -2.54
N GLY A 913 -12.64 -15.53 -3.66
CA GLY A 913 -11.76 -16.08 -4.68
C GLY A 913 -12.40 -17.11 -5.61
N THR A 914 -13.71 -17.14 -5.71
CA THR A 914 -14.44 -17.98 -6.66
C THR A 914 -15.36 -17.15 -7.54
N ILE A 915 -15.76 -17.70 -8.70
CA ILE A 915 -16.81 -17.11 -9.53
C ILE A 915 -18.16 -17.56 -8.98
N VAL A 916 -18.99 -16.60 -8.58
CA VAL A 916 -20.34 -16.85 -8.06
C VAL A 916 -21.35 -16.91 -9.20
N ALA A 917 -21.27 -15.97 -10.13
CA ALA A 917 -22.15 -15.89 -11.28
C ALA A 917 -21.45 -15.28 -12.48
N THR A 918 -21.85 -15.68 -13.69
CA THR A 918 -21.48 -15.03 -14.94
C THR A 918 -22.67 -15.01 -15.89
N GLY A 919 -22.84 -13.96 -16.64
CA GLY A 919 -23.92 -13.82 -17.60
C GLY A 919 -24.38 -12.38 -17.80
N THR A 920 -25.56 -12.20 -18.33
CA THR A 920 -26.19 -10.88 -18.43
C THR A 920 -26.60 -10.39 -17.02
N PRO A 921 -26.85 -9.10 -16.82
CA PRO A 921 -27.37 -8.59 -15.55
C PRO A 921 -28.62 -9.31 -15.06
N GLU A 922 -29.52 -9.67 -15.96
CA GLU A 922 -30.74 -10.39 -15.67
C GLU A 922 -30.47 -11.83 -15.17
N GLU A 923 -29.52 -12.52 -15.79
CA GLU A 923 -29.09 -13.86 -15.38
C GLU A 923 -28.42 -13.83 -14.02
N VAL A 924 -27.54 -12.87 -13.76
CA VAL A 924 -26.86 -12.73 -12.46
C VAL A 924 -27.84 -12.35 -11.36
N ALA A 925 -28.84 -11.49 -11.65
CA ALA A 925 -29.90 -11.14 -10.70
C ALA A 925 -30.78 -12.33 -10.28
N ALA A 926 -30.79 -13.42 -11.07
CA ALA A 926 -31.52 -14.65 -10.76
C ALA A 926 -30.73 -15.62 -9.85
N VAL A 927 -29.43 -15.39 -9.62
CA VAL A 927 -28.56 -16.22 -8.78
C VAL A 927 -28.67 -15.80 -7.32
N PRO A 928 -29.22 -16.61 -6.42
CA PRO A 928 -29.44 -16.23 -5.01
C PRO A 928 -28.15 -15.99 -4.22
N GLU A 929 -27.07 -16.69 -4.57
CA GLU A 929 -25.78 -16.61 -3.91
C GLU A 929 -25.00 -15.34 -4.28
N SER A 930 -25.40 -14.65 -5.35
CA SER A 930 -24.76 -13.41 -5.79
C SER A 930 -25.30 -12.22 -4.99
N TYR A 931 -24.49 -11.63 -4.14
CA TYR A 931 -24.85 -10.38 -3.47
C TYR A 931 -25.09 -9.25 -4.48
N THR A 932 -24.23 -9.13 -5.49
CA THR A 932 -24.45 -8.17 -6.59
C THR A 932 -25.79 -8.40 -7.26
N GLY A 933 -26.16 -9.66 -7.53
CA GLY A 933 -27.44 -10.03 -8.13
C GLY A 933 -28.64 -9.64 -7.27
N GLN A 934 -28.57 -9.81 -5.96
CA GLN A 934 -29.63 -9.45 -5.03
C GLN A 934 -29.97 -7.94 -5.10
N TYR A 935 -28.93 -7.06 -5.01
CA TYR A 935 -29.12 -5.60 -5.11
C TYR A 935 -29.51 -5.17 -6.53
N LEU A 936 -28.97 -5.82 -7.56
CA LEU A 936 -29.25 -5.52 -8.97
C LEU A 936 -30.73 -5.76 -9.33
N LYS A 937 -31.37 -6.74 -8.71
CA LYS A 937 -32.77 -7.12 -8.96
C LYS A 937 -33.76 -5.96 -8.80
N GLU A 938 -33.47 -5.03 -7.91
CA GLU A 938 -34.30 -3.84 -7.71
C GLU A 938 -34.07 -2.77 -8.80
N LYS A 939 -32.84 -2.66 -9.27
CA LYS A 939 -32.44 -1.67 -10.30
C LYS A 939 -32.79 -2.11 -11.74
N LEU A 940 -33.16 -3.39 -11.96
CA LEU A 940 -33.60 -3.94 -13.24
C LEU A 940 -35.14 -3.88 -13.44
N LYS A 941 -35.89 -3.60 -12.39
CA LYS A 941 -37.34 -3.35 -12.45
C LYS A 941 -37.62 -1.97 -13.07
#